data_6d238cf66a444b2621114ffbd8d2c61d
#
_entry.id   6d238cf66a444b2621114ffbd8d2c61d
#
_cell.length_a   1.000
_cell.length_b   1.000
_cell.length_c   1.000
_cell.angle_alpha   90.00
_cell.angle_beta   90.00
_cell.angle_gamma   90.00
#
_symmetry.space_group_name_H-M   'P 1'
#
loop_
_entity.id
_entity.type
_entity.pdbx_description
1 polymer ?
#
loop_
_entity_poly.entity_id
_entity_poly.type
_entity_poly.pdbx_seq_one_letter_code
_entity_poly.pdbx_strand_id
1 'polypeptide(L)'
;MRCDLLFSFERTYVSILLGAAIAVFLSLGFTSCGGGSSSFNPGPSPPPVPNGVTAVVSPHLSAVTTSQPQIFTATLSGGSATLSWFVDGIEGGNASAGSISNTGPTTAAYSPSPSTTAGSHSITTLPAGGILSPSVSVAVTDLAGVFTYHNDNARTGQNIKEYALTPATVSQATFGKLFSCALDRPGYVYAAPLYVANLTMNDGKKHNVVFVATESDWVYAYDADSSSCEQLWKKSVLGAAETTVPPADTGEVSDLTPEIGITSTPVIDIQSGIIYVCAKSRTGGGGYVHRLHALELKSGADATSPVEMTAPNFVPLLHLQRPALLLNGGTLYVAFGSHGDHNTYQGWLMGYDPATLSQKFVWSSTDPTSGNKQGAIWQSGGGPAADSSGNVYVETANGEFDADSGGINYSDSVVKLSATGSVVDYFTPSNESALNLGDVDLGSSSVIILPDSVGTPAHPHQLVATGKPGLLFLLDQANLGKFNSIIDQDLQEVDVQSNGMNAVAGVFGQPAYWNGNLYTAAIADSLKQFTIASGTISSTPRSQSNNIFNKRGGAPVVSANNTSDGVVWVLDISSYPNGPAVLNAYDASNVARLLYSSPASGSGTAGNAIKFAVPTVANGKVYVGTQGQLDVFGLLSN
;
A
#
# COMPACT_ATOMS: atom_id res chain seq x y z
N MET A 1 -57.59 -7.71 -10.15
CA MET A 1 -57.95 -7.69 -11.59
C MET A 1 -56.68 -7.85 -12.38
N ARG A 2 -56.66 -8.89 -13.20
CA ARG A 2 -55.56 -9.30 -14.09
C ARG A 2 -55.29 -8.25 -15.17
N CYS A 3 -54.04 -8.12 -15.61
CA CYS A 3 -53.68 -8.39 -17.01
C CYS A 3 -52.15 -8.46 -17.16
N ASP A 4 -51.69 -9.65 -17.49
CA ASP A 4 -50.39 -9.97 -18.05
C ASP A 4 -50.33 -9.46 -19.50
N LEU A 5 -49.14 -9.06 -19.94
CA LEU A 5 -48.79 -9.11 -21.36
C LEU A 5 -47.31 -9.41 -21.53
N LEU A 6 -47.03 -10.67 -21.86
CA LEU A 6 -45.81 -11.21 -22.44
C LEU A 6 -45.64 -10.69 -23.87
N PHE A 7 -44.43 -10.31 -24.24
CA PHE A 7 -43.97 -10.39 -25.64
C PHE A 7 -42.56 -11.00 -25.69
N SER A 8 -42.55 -12.20 -26.22
CA SER A 8 -41.41 -12.94 -26.73
C SER A 8 -41.09 -12.43 -28.14
N PHE A 9 -39.81 -12.24 -28.48
CA PHE A 9 -39.36 -12.30 -29.87
C PHE A 9 -38.03 -13.06 -29.98
N GLU A 10 -38.06 -13.92 -31.00
CA GLU A 10 -37.14 -15.00 -31.31
C GLU A 10 -35.81 -14.54 -31.93
N ARG A 11 -34.87 -15.48 -31.86
CA ARG A 11 -33.57 -15.56 -32.51
C ARG A 11 -33.60 -15.39 -34.02
N THR A 12 -32.58 -14.73 -34.57
CA THR A 12 -32.12 -15.03 -35.93
C THR A 12 -30.57 -15.15 -35.92
N TYR A 13 -30.12 -16.37 -36.23
CA TYR A 13 -28.73 -16.69 -36.54
C TYR A 13 -28.39 -16.18 -37.94
N VAL A 14 -27.21 -15.53 -38.09
CA VAL A 14 -26.55 -15.43 -39.40
C VAL A 14 -25.09 -15.86 -39.20
N SER A 15 -24.78 -17.03 -39.78
CA SER A 15 -23.44 -17.55 -39.99
C SER A 15 -22.89 -17.00 -41.30
N ILE A 16 -21.68 -16.43 -41.31
CA ILE A 16 -20.90 -16.24 -42.54
C ILE A 16 -19.42 -16.62 -42.24
N LEU A 17 -19.08 -17.77 -42.70
CA LEU A 17 -17.97 -18.32 -43.50
C LEU A 17 -16.59 -17.66 -43.44
N LEU A 18 -15.65 -18.56 -43.15
CA LEU A 18 -14.19 -18.61 -43.41
C LEU A 18 -13.71 -17.86 -44.66
N GLY A 19 -12.62 -17.10 -44.47
CA GLY A 19 -11.73 -16.69 -45.56
C GLY A 19 -10.31 -17.21 -45.28
N ALA A 20 -9.91 -18.25 -45.97
CA ALA A 20 -8.59 -18.83 -45.98
C ALA A 20 -7.62 -17.95 -46.79
N ALA A 21 -6.50 -17.54 -46.20
CA ALA A 21 -5.39 -16.95 -46.95
C ALA A 21 -4.49 -18.03 -47.53
N ILE A 22 -4.46 -18.09 -48.84
CA ILE A 22 -3.62 -18.98 -49.63
C ILE A 22 -2.21 -18.33 -49.77
N ALA A 23 -1.19 -19.03 -49.29
CA ALA A 23 0.19 -18.67 -49.56
C ALA A 23 0.56 -19.25 -50.95
N VAL A 24 0.92 -18.36 -51.86
CA VAL A 24 1.40 -18.75 -53.21
C VAL A 24 2.90 -19.03 -53.12
N PHE A 25 3.28 -20.30 -53.30
CA PHE A 25 4.65 -20.69 -53.60
C PHE A 25 4.89 -20.57 -55.11
N LEU A 26 5.78 -19.69 -55.53
CA LEU A 26 6.31 -19.67 -56.89
C LEU A 26 7.37 -20.76 -57.00
N SER A 27 7.07 -21.84 -57.71
CA SER A 27 8.03 -22.82 -58.16
C SER A 27 8.62 -22.38 -59.53
N LEU A 28 9.85 -21.96 -59.51
CA LEU A 28 10.65 -21.80 -60.75
C LEU A 28 11.22 -23.16 -61.16
N GLY A 29 10.67 -23.71 -62.22
CA GLY A 29 11.19 -24.90 -62.85
C GLY A 29 12.49 -24.58 -63.60
N PHE A 30 13.55 -25.35 -63.31
CA PHE A 30 14.76 -25.41 -64.15
C PHE A 30 14.74 -26.72 -64.93
N THR A 31 14.75 -26.56 -66.24
CA THR A 31 14.94 -27.65 -67.20
C THR A 31 16.40 -28.13 -67.15
N SER A 32 16.54 -29.45 -67.10
CA SER A 32 17.76 -30.18 -67.13
C SER A 32 18.42 -30.07 -68.53
N CYS A 33 19.74 -29.82 -68.57
CA CYS A 33 20.59 -30.23 -69.66
C CYS A 33 21.97 -30.60 -69.13
N GLY A 34 22.32 -31.84 -69.30
CA GLY A 34 23.55 -32.48 -69.65
C GLY A 34 24.81 -32.30 -68.80
N GLY A 35 25.23 -33.39 -68.18
CA GLY A 35 26.50 -34.03 -68.21
C GLY A 35 27.76 -33.21 -67.82
N GLY A 36 28.29 -33.50 -66.62
CA GLY A 36 29.64 -33.17 -66.23
C GLY A 36 29.91 -33.65 -64.80
N SER A 37 30.53 -34.77 -64.61
CA SER A 37 31.02 -35.29 -63.34
C SER A 37 32.15 -34.40 -62.82
N SER A 38 31.80 -33.41 -61.95
CA SER A 38 32.77 -32.74 -61.09
C SER A 38 32.60 -33.28 -59.66
N SER A 39 33.66 -33.91 -59.17
CA SER A 39 33.81 -34.33 -57.79
C SER A 39 33.67 -33.11 -56.87
N PHE A 40 32.51 -32.99 -56.16
CA PHE A 40 32.38 -32.07 -55.06
C PHE A 40 33.33 -32.52 -53.94
N ASN A 41 34.40 -31.78 -53.78
CA ASN A 41 35.20 -31.82 -52.56
C ASN A 41 34.34 -31.12 -51.45
N PRO A 42 33.91 -31.80 -50.37
CA PRO A 42 33.23 -31.11 -49.27
C PRO A 42 34.24 -30.11 -48.74
N GLY A 43 33.88 -28.82 -48.78
CA GLY A 43 34.66 -27.77 -48.12
C GLY A 43 34.92 -28.16 -46.68
N PRO A 44 35.96 -27.61 -46.04
CA PRO A 44 36.26 -27.94 -44.66
C PRO A 44 35.02 -27.67 -43.80
N SER A 45 34.64 -28.68 -43.02
CA SER A 45 33.59 -28.56 -42.02
C SER A 45 33.88 -27.30 -41.21
N PRO A 46 32.86 -26.47 -40.89
CA PRO A 46 33.07 -25.35 -39.97
C PRO A 46 33.79 -25.91 -38.74
N PRO A 47 34.76 -25.18 -38.18
CA PRO A 47 35.50 -25.66 -37.02
C PRO A 47 34.47 -26.00 -35.93
N PRO A 48 34.66 -27.09 -35.19
CA PRO A 48 33.75 -27.45 -34.10
C PRO A 48 33.67 -26.24 -33.18
N VAL A 49 32.43 -25.80 -32.86
CA VAL A 49 32.19 -24.81 -31.81
C VAL A 49 32.92 -25.34 -30.57
N PRO A 50 33.82 -24.59 -29.96
CA PRO A 50 34.52 -25.08 -28.78
C PRO A 50 33.47 -25.60 -27.78
N ASN A 51 33.58 -26.87 -27.39
CA ASN A 51 32.80 -27.43 -26.27
C ASN A 51 33.28 -26.78 -24.96
N GLY A 52 33.14 -25.47 -24.88
CA GLY A 52 33.45 -24.72 -23.65
C GLY A 52 32.41 -25.03 -22.59
N VAL A 53 32.83 -25.12 -21.32
CA VAL A 53 31.94 -25.22 -20.20
C VAL A 53 31.03 -23.98 -20.17
N THR A 54 29.73 -24.19 -20.09
CA THR A 54 28.73 -23.11 -19.91
C THR A 54 28.18 -23.09 -18.51
N ALA A 55 27.69 -21.93 -18.05
CA ALA A 55 27.11 -21.77 -16.75
C ALA A 55 25.74 -21.05 -16.83
N VAL A 56 24.78 -21.48 -16.00
CA VAL A 56 23.53 -20.79 -15.74
C VAL A 56 23.54 -20.40 -14.27
N VAL A 57 23.32 -19.11 -13.98
CA VAL A 57 23.35 -18.55 -12.63
C VAL A 57 21.92 -18.44 -12.08
N SER A 58 21.72 -18.76 -10.80
CA SER A 58 20.45 -18.62 -10.06
C SER A 58 20.73 -18.00 -8.67
N PRO A 59 19.81 -17.18 -8.13
CA PRO A 59 18.55 -16.74 -8.71
C PRO A 59 18.73 -15.78 -9.89
N HIS A 60 17.74 -15.74 -10.81
CA HIS A 60 17.78 -14.80 -11.94
C HIS A 60 17.48 -13.35 -11.53
N LEU A 61 16.60 -13.18 -10.53
CA LEU A 61 16.21 -11.90 -9.95
C LEU A 61 16.31 -12.01 -8.44
N SER A 62 16.86 -10.99 -7.79
CA SER A 62 16.90 -10.88 -6.34
C SER A 62 16.93 -9.42 -5.89
N ALA A 63 16.57 -9.20 -4.62
CA ALA A 63 16.62 -7.89 -3.97
C ALA A 63 17.26 -8.04 -2.60
N VAL A 64 18.16 -7.14 -2.26
CA VAL A 64 18.85 -7.11 -0.95
C VAL A 64 18.97 -5.67 -0.45
N THR A 65 19.02 -5.49 0.86
CA THR A 65 19.48 -4.25 1.48
C THR A 65 21.00 -4.25 1.63
N THR A 66 21.58 -3.13 1.99
CA THR A 66 23.05 -2.99 2.13
C THR A 66 23.66 -3.86 3.24
N SER A 67 22.86 -4.50 4.09
CA SER A 67 23.34 -5.40 5.16
C SER A 67 23.17 -6.88 4.84
N GLN A 68 22.60 -7.24 3.68
CA GLN A 68 22.26 -8.62 3.33
C GLN A 68 23.13 -9.15 2.22
N PRO A 69 23.78 -10.31 2.38
CA PRO A 69 24.39 -11.02 1.26
C PRO A 69 23.34 -11.78 0.44
N GLN A 70 23.62 -11.94 -0.87
CA GLN A 70 22.88 -12.83 -1.76
C GLN A 70 23.79 -13.96 -2.25
N ILE A 71 23.36 -15.19 -2.04
CA ILE A 71 24.08 -16.36 -2.59
C ILE A 71 23.62 -16.60 -4.03
N PHE A 72 24.59 -16.72 -4.93
CA PHE A 72 24.39 -17.16 -6.31
C PHE A 72 24.99 -18.55 -6.50
N THR A 73 24.30 -19.38 -7.29
CA THR A 73 24.71 -20.74 -7.65
C THR A 73 24.81 -20.84 -9.17
N ALA A 74 25.91 -21.37 -9.68
CA ALA A 74 26.08 -21.67 -11.09
C ALA A 74 25.87 -23.16 -11.35
N THR A 75 24.99 -23.50 -12.30
CA THR A 75 24.85 -24.85 -12.85
C THR A 75 25.70 -24.95 -14.08
N LEU A 76 26.69 -25.87 -14.09
CA LEU A 76 27.63 -26.06 -15.18
C LEU A 76 27.14 -27.13 -16.15
N SER A 77 27.40 -26.94 -17.44
CA SER A 77 27.18 -27.91 -18.52
C SER A 77 28.44 -28.02 -19.37
N GLY A 78 28.78 -29.24 -19.79
CA GLY A 78 29.98 -29.51 -20.60
C GLY A 78 31.23 -29.86 -19.78
N GLY A 79 31.13 -29.91 -18.43
CA GLY A 79 32.25 -30.32 -17.55
C GLY A 79 32.31 -29.52 -16.26
N SER A 80 33.36 -29.74 -15.46
CA SER A 80 33.67 -28.96 -14.25
C SER A 80 34.72 -27.90 -14.58
N ALA A 81 34.63 -26.71 -14.01
CA ALA A 81 35.59 -25.62 -14.16
C ALA A 81 35.63 -24.76 -12.89
N THR A 82 36.75 -24.10 -12.66
CA THR A 82 36.80 -22.98 -11.70
C THR A 82 36.05 -21.79 -12.26
N LEU A 83 35.38 -21.04 -11.37
CA LEU A 83 34.52 -19.90 -11.74
C LEU A 83 35.15 -18.58 -11.30
N SER A 84 35.24 -17.61 -12.21
CA SER A 84 35.41 -16.19 -11.90
C SER A 84 34.03 -15.54 -11.91
N TRP A 85 33.75 -14.74 -10.88
CA TRP A 85 32.47 -14.03 -10.73
C TRP A 85 32.66 -12.53 -10.93
N PHE A 86 31.67 -11.89 -11.53
CA PHE A 86 31.71 -10.48 -11.88
C PHE A 86 30.45 -9.77 -11.39
N VAL A 87 30.64 -8.53 -10.94
CA VAL A 87 29.55 -7.57 -10.69
C VAL A 87 29.74 -6.42 -11.68
N ASP A 88 28.72 -6.12 -12.49
CA ASP A 88 28.76 -5.09 -13.53
C ASP A 88 30.00 -5.18 -14.44
N GLY A 89 30.39 -6.42 -14.75
CA GLY A 89 31.56 -6.73 -15.58
C GLY A 89 32.91 -6.60 -14.86
N ILE A 90 32.95 -6.29 -13.57
CA ILE A 90 34.18 -6.18 -12.76
C ILE A 90 34.37 -7.47 -11.98
N GLU A 91 35.50 -8.15 -12.16
CA GLU A 91 35.83 -9.38 -11.43
C GLU A 91 35.92 -9.08 -9.92
N GLY A 92 35.18 -9.86 -9.10
CA GLY A 92 35.08 -9.64 -7.65
C GLY A 92 34.25 -8.41 -7.25
N GLY A 93 33.82 -7.58 -8.20
CA GLY A 93 33.09 -6.34 -7.94
C GLY A 93 33.98 -5.20 -7.37
N ASN A 94 33.34 -4.18 -6.78
CA ASN A 94 34.01 -3.06 -6.10
C ASN A 94 33.10 -2.41 -5.07
N ALA A 95 33.55 -1.31 -4.43
CA ALA A 95 32.77 -0.64 -3.38
C ALA A 95 31.43 -0.07 -3.86
N SER A 96 31.34 0.43 -5.10
CA SER A 96 30.10 1.03 -5.63
C SER A 96 29.15 0.00 -6.26
N ALA A 97 29.66 -1.12 -6.75
CA ALA A 97 28.85 -2.20 -7.32
C ALA A 97 28.52 -3.31 -6.31
N GLY A 98 29.16 -3.31 -5.13
CA GLY A 98 29.18 -4.43 -4.21
C GLY A 98 30.29 -5.43 -4.57
N SER A 99 30.63 -6.31 -3.65
CA SER A 99 31.64 -7.37 -3.84
C SER A 99 30.98 -8.73 -4.03
N ILE A 100 31.65 -9.60 -4.81
CA ILE A 100 31.24 -11.01 -4.96
C ILE A 100 32.46 -11.91 -4.75
N SER A 101 32.32 -12.97 -3.96
CA SER A 101 33.39 -13.90 -3.64
C SER A 101 32.90 -15.35 -3.63
N ASN A 102 33.76 -16.27 -4.05
CA ASN A 102 33.48 -17.70 -4.01
C ASN A 102 33.19 -18.17 -2.58
N THR A 103 32.11 -18.94 -2.39
CA THR A 103 31.78 -19.65 -1.16
C THR A 103 31.84 -21.16 -1.32
N GLY A 104 31.98 -21.62 -2.55
CA GLY A 104 32.11 -23.04 -2.94
C GLY A 104 32.51 -23.18 -4.40
N PRO A 105 32.64 -24.42 -4.92
CA PRO A 105 33.07 -24.65 -6.31
C PRO A 105 32.16 -24.01 -7.37
N THR A 106 30.84 -23.91 -7.06
CA THR A 106 29.82 -23.35 -7.98
C THR A 106 28.98 -22.27 -7.32
N THR A 107 29.35 -21.78 -6.13
CA THR A 107 28.60 -20.79 -5.37
C THR A 107 29.43 -19.55 -5.05
N ALA A 108 28.80 -18.39 -5.05
CA ALA A 108 29.40 -17.14 -4.60
C ALA A 108 28.41 -16.32 -3.77
N ALA A 109 28.95 -15.53 -2.84
CA ALA A 109 28.18 -14.55 -2.07
C ALA A 109 28.43 -13.15 -2.66
N TYR A 110 27.39 -12.51 -3.11
CA TYR A 110 27.36 -11.08 -3.36
C TYR A 110 27.09 -10.37 -2.04
N SER A 111 27.91 -9.38 -1.73
CA SER A 111 27.83 -8.61 -0.48
C SER A 111 27.85 -7.12 -0.82
N PRO A 112 26.73 -6.43 -0.76
CA PRO A 112 26.70 -4.97 -0.83
C PRO A 112 27.29 -4.35 0.43
N SER A 113 27.62 -3.09 0.38
CA SER A 113 28.13 -2.28 1.49
C SER A 113 27.35 -0.96 1.56
N PRO A 114 27.48 -0.17 2.62
CA PRO A 114 26.87 1.16 2.69
C PRO A 114 27.26 2.12 1.55
N SER A 115 28.37 1.84 0.85
CA SER A 115 28.83 2.60 -0.31
C SER A 115 28.37 2.02 -1.66
N THR A 116 27.66 0.89 -1.65
CA THR A 116 27.09 0.33 -2.87
C THR A 116 25.94 1.21 -3.34
N THR A 117 25.97 1.55 -4.62
CA THR A 117 24.90 2.37 -5.24
C THR A 117 23.59 1.58 -5.24
N ALA A 118 22.51 2.21 -4.77
CA ALA A 118 21.19 1.60 -4.87
C ALA A 118 20.76 1.53 -6.33
N GLY A 119 20.14 0.40 -6.70
CA GLY A 119 19.77 0.11 -8.08
C GLY A 119 20.04 -1.34 -8.46
N SER A 120 19.88 -1.66 -9.74
CA SER A 120 20.11 -3.01 -10.29
C SER A 120 21.57 -3.20 -10.69
N HIS A 121 22.19 -4.29 -10.20
CA HIS A 121 23.53 -4.73 -10.55
C HIS A 121 23.47 -6.07 -11.29
N SER A 122 24.31 -6.24 -12.31
CA SER A 122 24.41 -7.47 -13.08
C SER A 122 25.42 -8.43 -12.47
N ILE A 123 25.06 -9.70 -12.35
CA ILE A 123 25.96 -10.78 -11.90
C ILE A 123 26.19 -11.74 -13.07
N THR A 124 27.46 -12.03 -13.34
CA THR A 124 27.87 -13.03 -14.35
C THR A 124 28.98 -13.90 -13.79
N THR A 125 29.18 -15.09 -14.40
CA THR A 125 30.30 -15.96 -14.08
C THR A 125 30.97 -16.49 -15.37
N LEU A 126 32.29 -16.65 -15.33
CA LEU A 126 33.09 -17.19 -16.39
C LEU A 126 33.77 -18.50 -15.96
N PRO A 127 33.33 -19.66 -16.48
CA PRO A 127 34.05 -20.91 -16.30
C PRO A 127 35.43 -20.86 -16.96
N ALA A 128 36.47 -21.38 -16.32
CA ALA A 128 37.82 -21.44 -16.89
C ALA A 128 37.79 -22.24 -18.21
N GLY A 129 38.23 -21.60 -19.31
CA GLY A 129 38.18 -22.19 -20.66
C GLY A 129 36.77 -22.26 -21.26
N GLY A 130 35.78 -21.64 -20.62
CA GLY A 130 34.38 -21.66 -21.01
C GLY A 130 33.89 -20.33 -21.61
N ILE A 131 32.58 -20.14 -21.54
CA ILE A 131 31.87 -18.97 -22.07
C ILE A 131 31.22 -18.22 -20.89
N LEU A 132 31.25 -16.88 -20.94
CA LEU A 132 30.58 -16.03 -19.95
C LEU A 132 29.08 -16.35 -19.86
N SER A 133 28.57 -16.54 -18.65
CA SER A 133 27.15 -16.81 -18.42
C SER A 133 26.25 -15.67 -18.91
N PRO A 134 24.99 -15.93 -19.22
CA PRO A 134 23.98 -14.89 -19.21
C PRO A 134 23.99 -14.13 -17.88
N SER A 135 23.70 -12.83 -17.91
CA SER A 135 23.61 -12.01 -16.69
C SER A 135 22.32 -12.29 -15.94
N VAL A 136 22.42 -12.31 -14.61
CA VAL A 136 21.28 -12.24 -13.69
C VAL A 136 21.33 -10.93 -12.92
N SER A 137 20.24 -10.54 -12.26
CA SER A 137 20.13 -9.22 -11.62
C SER A 137 19.96 -9.33 -10.11
N VAL A 138 20.70 -8.48 -9.39
CA VAL A 138 20.46 -8.20 -7.98
C VAL A 138 20.17 -6.71 -7.80
N ALA A 139 19.02 -6.37 -7.22
CA ALA A 139 18.71 -5.00 -6.87
C ALA A 139 19.18 -4.71 -5.43
N VAL A 140 20.02 -3.69 -5.28
CA VAL A 140 20.39 -3.16 -3.97
C VAL A 140 19.44 -2.03 -3.62
N THR A 141 18.77 -2.15 -2.48
CA THR A 141 17.71 -1.24 -2.03
C THR A 141 18.16 -0.41 -0.83
N ASP A 142 17.75 0.86 -0.79
CA ASP A 142 18.15 1.83 0.23
C ASP A 142 16.97 2.53 0.92
N LEU A 143 15.75 2.01 0.78
CA LEU A 143 14.61 2.51 1.53
C LEU A 143 14.83 2.26 3.02
N ALA A 144 14.88 3.34 3.81
CA ALA A 144 15.06 3.23 5.26
C ALA A 144 13.88 2.57 5.97
N GLY A 145 12.68 2.73 5.44
CA GLY A 145 11.47 2.10 5.96
C GLY A 145 10.18 2.72 5.47
N VAL A 146 9.08 2.09 5.87
CA VAL A 146 7.71 2.62 5.79
C VAL A 146 7.27 2.83 7.23
N PHE A 147 7.26 4.09 7.68
CA PHE A 147 7.12 4.46 9.08
C PHE A 147 5.70 4.88 9.47
N THR A 148 4.83 5.07 8.50
CA THR A 148 3.44 5.51 8.68
C THR A 148 2.58 5.01 7.51
N TYR A 149 1.28 5.07 7.67
CA TYR A 149 0.31 4.78 6.61
C TYR A 149 0.58 5.64 5.37
N HIS A 150 0.49 5.03 4.17
CA HIS A 150 0.75 5.69 2.87
C HIS A 150 2.12 6.39 2.80
N ASN A 151 3.15 5.80 3.45
CA ASN A 151 4.57 6.08 3.35
C ASN A 151 5.04 7.42 3.95
N ASP A 152 4.23 8.48 3.95
CA ASP A 152 4.61 9.81 4.41
C ASP A 152 3.47 10.57 5.10
N ASN A 153 3.76 11.72 5.71
CA ASN A 153 2.78 12.55 6.42
C ASN A 153 1.85 13.33 5.46
N ALA A 154 2.23 13.50 4.20
CA ALA A 154 1.38 14.04 3.15
C ALA A 154 0.37 13.01 2.62
N ARG A 155 0.56 11.74 3.02
CA ARG A 155 -0.28 10.60 2.64
C ARG A 155 -0.28 10.32 1.13
N THR A 156 0.88 10.51 0.48
CA THR A 156 0.99 10.34 -0.98
C THR A 156 0.85 8.89 -1.44
N GLY A 157 1.14 7.91 -0.59
CA GLY A 157 1.09 6.50 -0.94
C GLY A 157 2.22 6.05 -1.87
N GLN A 158 3.30 6.83 -2.02
CA GLN A 158 4.40 6.50 -2.92
C GLN A 158 5.67 6.06 -2.17
N ASN A 159 6.28 4.97 -2.62
CA ASN A 159 7.66 4.60 -2.33
C ASN A 159 8.50 4.84 -3.60
N ILE A 160 9.31 5.90 -3.62
CA ILE A 160 10.14 6.27 -4.78
C ILE A 160 11.56 5.67 -4.72
N LYS A 161 11.81 4.72 -3.82
CA LYS A 161 13.08 4.02 -3.64
C LYS A 161 12.94 2.50 -3.80
N GLU A 162 12.15 2.08 -4.79
CA GLU A 162 11.96 0.67 -5.13
C GLU A 162 12.66 0.37 -6.46
N TYR A 163 13.67 -0.49 -6.41
CA TYR A 163 14.52 -0.78 -7.56
C TYR A 163 14.34 -2.22 -8.08
N ALA A 164 13.72 -3.10 -7.30
CA ALA A 164 13.54 -4.50 -7.62
C ALA A 164 12.20 -4.79 -8.30
N LEU A 165 11.12 -4.17 -7.80
CA LEU A 165 9.75 -4.40 -8.27
C LEU A 165 9.38 -3.35 -9.33
N THR A 166 9.66 -3.68 -10.58
CA THR A 166 9.45 -2.83 -11.75
C THR A 166 8.43 -3.46 -12.71
N PRO A 167 7.86 -2.72 -13.68
CA PRO A 167 7.00 -3.30 -14.71
C PRO A 167 7.67 -4.39 -15.57
N ALA A 168 9.01 -4.51 -15.53
CA ALA A 168 9.78 -5.54 -16.21
C ALA A 168 9.99 -6.80 -15.36
N THR A 169 10.10 -6.65 -14.04
CA THR A 169 10.39 -7.76 -13.11
C THR A 169 9.14 -8.34 -12.45
N VAL A 170 8.03 -7.59 -12.40
CA VAL A 170 6.76 -8.04 -11.84
C VAL A 170 5.89 -8.66 -12.91
N SER A 171 5.73 -9.97 -12.86
CA SER A 171 4.85 -10.75 -13.76
C SER A 171 4.37 -12.02 -13.06
N GLN A 172 3.39 -12.71 -13.64
CA GLN A 172 2.92 -14.01 -13.13
C GLN A 172 4.04 -15.09 -13.07
N ALA A 173 5.11 -14.94 -13.85
CA ALA A 173 6.22 -15.90 -13.89
C ALA A 173 7.34 -15.58 -12.89
N THR A 174 7.52 -14.32 -12.53
CA THR A 174 8.70 -13.85 -11.80
C THR A 174 8.39 -13.27 -10.42
N PHE A 175 7.11 -13.05 -10.11
CA PHE A 175 6.65 -12.49 -8.85
C PHE A 175 5.53 -13.34 -8.26
N GLY A 176 5.49 -13.50 -6.93
CA GLY A 176 4.46 -14.27 -6.26
C GLY A 176 4.61 -14.28 -4.75
N LYS A 177 3.76 -15.06 -4.07
CA LYS A 177 3.84 -15.23 -2.63
C LYS A 177 5.07 -16.04 -2.27
N LEU A 178 5.91 -15.49 -1.39
CA LEU A 178 7.13 -16.13 -0.89
C LEU A 178 6.82 -17.01 0.32
N PHE A 179 6.10 -16.44 1.31
CA PHE A 179 5.71 -17.14 2.54
C PHE A 179 4.55 -16.42 3.24
N SER A 180 4.04 -17.02 4.29
CA SER A 180 3.05 -16.42 5.19
C SER A 180 3.43 -16.69 6.63
N CYS A 181 3.30 -15.70 7.50
CA CYS A 181 3.51 -15.80 8.93
C CYS A 181 2.18 -15.85 9.66
N ALA A 182 1.88 -16.95 10.34
CA ALA A 182 0.68 -17.08 11.14
C ALA A 182 0.76 -16.19 12.39
N LEU A 183 -0.36 -15.55 12.71
CA LEU A 183 -0.52 -14.71 13.90
C LEU A 183 -1.35 -15.46 14.95
N ASP A 184 -1.21 -15.06 16.22
CA ASP A 184 -2.05 -15.62 17.29
C ASP A 184 -3.52 -15.29 17.01
N ARG A 185 -4.37 -16.29 17.15
CA ARG A 185 -5.78 -16.19 16.74
C ARG A 185 -6.59 -15.30 17.67
N PRO A 186 -7.57 -14.58 17.11
CA PRO A 186 -7.96 -14.51 15.70
C PRO A 186 -7.00 -13.69 14.83
N GLY A 187 -6.25 -12.74 15.37
CA GLY A 187 -5.13 -12.07 14.73
C GLY A 187 -5.47 -11.28 13.44
N TYR A 188 -6.63 -10.67 13.36
CA TYR A 188 -7.03 -9.89 12.17
C TYR A 188 -6.19 -8.61 12.05
N VAL A 189 -5.67 -8.32 10.85
CA VAL A 189 -4.73 -7.22 10.57
C VAL A 189 -5.43 -6.13 9.77
N TYR A 190 -6.07 -5.17 10.44
CA TYR A 190 -6.64 -3.98 9.80
C TYR A 190 -5.59 -2.88 9.58
N ALA A 191 -4.59 -2.82 10.45
CA ALA A 191 -3.45 -1.91 10.35
C ALA A 191 -2.57 -2.25 9.14
N ALA A 192 -2.08 -1.25 8.40
CA ALA A 192 -1.05 -1.51 7.40
C ALA A 192 0.25 -1.98 8.11
N PRO A 193 0.91 -3.06 7.64
CA PRO A 193 2.22 -3.45 8.15
C PRO A 193 3.23 -2.30 7.98
N LEU A 194 4.10 -2.09 8.96
CA LEU A 194 5.18 -1.11 8.88
C LEU A 194 6.52 -1.81 8.71
N TYR A 195 7.51 -1.13 8.14
CA TYR A 195 8.80 -1.73 7.82
C TYR A 195 9.97 -0.82 8.20
N VAL A 196 11.03 -1.43 8.74
CA VAL A 196 12.30 -0.74 9.04
C VAL A 196 13.46 -1.58 8.50
N ALA A 197 14.30 -0.97 7.66
CA ALA A 197 15.49 -1.61 7.13
C ALA A 197 16.68 -1.47 8.08
N ASN A 198 17.53 -2.51 8.12
CA ASN A 198 18.83 -2.49 8.82
C ASN A 198 18.75 -2.09 10.30
N LEU A 199 17.65 -2.42 10.97
CA LEU A 199 17.43 -2.13 12.39
C LEU A 199 18.33 -3.02 13.26
N THR A 200 19.08 -2.42 14.17
CA THR A 200 19.85 -3.19 15.16
C THR A 200 18.93 -3.66 16.27
N MET A 201 18.76 -4.97 16.38
CA MET A 201 17.92 -5.62 17.37
C MET A 201 18.69 -5.95 18.66
N ASN A 202 18.01 -6.48 19.68
CA ASN A 202 18.62 -6.82 20.97
C ASN A 202 19.67 -7.94 20.90
N ASP A 203 19.69 -8.73 19.85
CA ASP A 203 20.74 -9.72 19.57
C ASP A 203 22.05 -9.10 19.06
N GLY A 204 22.07 -7.78 18.87
CA GLY A 204 23.19 -7.00 18.35
C GLY A 204 23.36 -7.09 16.83
N LYS A 205 22.49 -7.80 16.13
CA LYS A 205 22.53 -7.92 14.67
C LYS A 205 21.60 -6.89 14.01
N LYS A 206 21.86 -6.65 12.73
CA LYS A 206 20.95 -5.86 11.86
C LYS A 206 19.96 -6.79 11.19
N HIS A 207 18.68 -6.43 11.27
CA HIS A 207 17.58 -7.09 10.60
C HIS A 207 16.78 -6.09 9.78
N ASN A 208 16.16 -6.55 8.73
CA ASN A 208 15.04 -5.87 8.11
C ASN A 208 13.77 -6.34 8.83
N VAL A 209 13.03 -5.43 9.41
CA VAL A 209 11.94 -5.78 10.34
C VAL A 209 10.60 -5.32 9.80
N VAL A 210 9.62 -6.23 9.77
CA VAL A 210 8.22 -5.90 9.54
C VAL A 210 7.45 -5.95 10.85
N PHE A 211 6.72 -4.86 11.14
CA PHE A 211 5.87 -4.72 12.32
C PHE A 211 4.41 -4.92 11.93
N VAL A 212 3.70 -5.73 12.72
CA VAL A 212 2.29 -6.07 12.49
C VAL A 212 1.51 -5.86 13.78
N ALA A 213 0.43 -5.08 13.72
CA ALA A 213 -0.51 -4.87 14.82
C ALA A 213 -1.85 -5.51 14.49
N THR A 214 -2.51 -6.10 15.49
CA THR A 214 -3.73 -6.91 15.29
C THR A 214 -4.87 -6.49 16.19
N GLU A 215 -6.10 -6.84 15.79
CA GLU A 215 -7.29 -6.69 16.63
C GLU A 215 -7.26 -7.54 17.91
N SER A 216 -6.33 -8.49 18.03
CA SER A 216 -6.09 -9.23 19.26
C SER A 216 -5.20 -8.51 20.27
N ASP A 217 -4.93 -7.22 20.08
CA ASP A 217 -4.05 -6.38 20.91
C ASP A 217 -2.62 -6.93 21.02
N TRP A 218 -2.13 -7.51 19.92
CA TRP A 218 -0.74 -7.93 19.78
C TRP A 218 -0.01 -7.08 18.76
N VAL A 219 1.25 -6.77 19.08
CA VAL A 219 2.21 -6.19 18.13
C VAL A 219 3.35 -7.19 17.96
N TYR A 220 3.70 -7.46 16.70
CA TYR A 220 4.75 -8.39 16.29
C TYR A 220 5.86 -7.65 15.56
N ALA A 221 7.09 -8.11 15.75
CA ALA A 221 8.23 -7.79 14.90
C ALA A 221 8.79 -9.09 14.33
N TYR A 222 8.75 -9.22 13.01
CA TYR A 222 9.34 -10.35 12.29
C TYR A 222 10.56 -9.91 11.50
N ASP A 223 11.55 -10.80 11.38
CA ASP A 223 12.58 -10.66 10.36
C ASP A 223 11.91 -10.77 8.98
N ALA A 224 11.95 -9.69 8.23
CA ALA A 224 11.28 -9.55 6.94
C ALA A 224 11.89 -10.43 5.84
N ASP A 225 13.05 -11.03 6.08
CA ASP A 225 13.79 -11.85 5.14
C ASP A 225 13.73 -13.34 5.48
N SER A 226 13.22 -13.67 6.66
CA SER A 226 13.10 -15.05 7.14
C SER A 226 11.83 -15.72 6.62
N SER A 227 11.96 -16.63 5.66
CA SER A 227 10.84 -17.44 5.18
C SER A 227 10.27 -18.41 6.24
N SER A 228 11.00 -18.64 7.33
CA SER A 228 10.54 -19.37 8.50
C SER A 228 9.77 -18.51 9.50
N CYS A 229 9.53 -17.24 9.18
CA CYS A 229 8.84 -16.27 10.04
C CYS A 229 9.53 -16.08 11.40
N GLU A 230 10.84 -15.79 11.37
CA GLU A 230 11.58 -15.51 12.59
C GLU A 230 10.97 -14.33 13.34
N GLN A 231 10.37 -14.64 14.49
CA GLN A 231 9.77 -13.64 15.37
C GLN A 231 10.84 -13.06 16.28
N LEU A 232 11.23 -11.82 16.03
CA LEU A 232 12.23 -11.10 16.81
C LEU A 232 11.67 -10.73 18.19
N TRP A 233 10.42 -10.29 18.23
CA TRP A 233 9.64 -10.13 19.45
C TRP A 233 8.13 -10.07 19.17
N LYS A 234 7.33 -10.29 20.20
CA LYS A 234 5.90 -9.96 20.22
C LYS A 234 5.50 -9.39 21.58
N LYS A 235 4.53 -8.50 21.57
CA LYS A 235 4.03 -7.83 22.78
C LYS A 235 2.52 -7.78 22.75
N SER A 236 1.88 -8.26 23.82
CA SER A 236 0.48 -7.92 24.11
C SER A 236 0.45 -6.55 24.76
N VAL A 237 -0.45 -5.67 24.30
CA VAL A 237 -0.67 -4.35 24.86
C VAL A 237 -1.88 -4.31 25.81
N LEU A 238 -2.51 -5.45 26.07
CA LEU A 238 -3.54 -5.60 27.09
C LEU A 238 -2.95 -5.40 28.49
N GLY A 239 -3.66 -4.66 29.33
CA GLY A 239 -3.36 -4.54 30.73
C GLY A 239 -3.73 -5.82 31.52
N ALA A 240 -3.38 -5.85 32.79
CA ALA A 240 -3.72 -6.99 33.66
C ALA A 240 -5.25 -7.16 33.75
N ALA A 241 -5.74 -8.37 33.51
CA ALA A 241 -7.16 -8.73 33.48
C ALA A 241 -8.00 -7.99 32.41
N GLU A 242 -7.36 -7.45 31.37
CA GLU A 242 -8.05 -6.88 30.22
C GLU A 242 -8.24 -7.92 29.11
N THR A 243 -9.24 -7.68 28.28
CA THR A 243 -9.52 -8.45 27.06
C THR A 243 -9.75 -7.48 25.90
N THR A 244 -9.65 -7.99 24.68
CA THR A 244 -10.20 -7.30 23.51
C THR A 244 -11.68 -7.04 23.68
N VAL A 245 -12.24 -6.08 22.91
CA VAL A 245 -13.65 -5.72 23.01
C VAL A 245 -14.48 -6.58 22.06
N PRO A 246 -15.50 -7.31 22.55
CA PRO A 246 -16.46 -7.99 21.69
C PRO A 246 -17.23 -6.97 20.83
N PRO A 247 -17.37 -7.17 19.51
CA PRO A 247 -18.15 -6.26 18.66
C PRO A 247 -19.58 -6.00 19.17
N ALA A 248 -20.22 -7.01 19.72
CA ALA A 248 -21.57 -6.90 20.29
C ALA A 248 -21.69 -5.82 21.40
N ASP A 249 -20.61 -5.53 22.12
CA ASP A 249 -20.62 -4.52 23.18
C ASP A 249 -20.77 -3.10 22.60
N THR A 250 -20.36 -2.87 21.35
CA THR A 250 -20.46 -1.56 20.67
C THR A 250 -21.81 -1.30 20.02
N GLY A 251 -22.66 -2.31 19.89
CA GLY A 251 -23.94 -2.25 19.16
C GLY A 251 -23.80 -2.58 17.66
N GLU A 252 -22.56 -2.65 17.13
CA GLU A 252 -22.28 -2.99 15.73
C GLU A 252 -21.50 -4.32 15.64
N VAL A 253 -22.13 -5.36 15.09
CA VAL A 253 -21.57 -6.72 15.07
C VAL A 253 -20.93 -7.12 13.76
N SER A 254 -21.11 -6.31 12.70
CA SER A 254 -20.68 -6.65 11.33
C SER A 254 -19.48 -5.83 10.86
N ASP A 255 -19.17 -4.73 11.53
CA ASP A 255 -18.16 -3.79 11.06
C ASP A 255 -16.75 -4.28 11.34
N LEU A 256 -16.44 -4.60 12.58
CA LEU A 256 -15.19 -5.22 13.00
C LEU A 256 -15.50 -6.58 13.63
N THR A 257 -14.83 -7.63 13.15
CA THR A 257 -15.02 -9.00 13.64
C THR A 257 -13.67 -9.71 13.65
N PRO A 258 -13.47 -10.71 14.53
CA PRO A 258 -14.36 -11.20 15.59
C PRO A 258 -14.20 -10.44 16.92
N GLU A 259 -13.26 -9.51 17.01
CA GLU A 259 -12.92 -8.72 18.19
C GLU A 259 -12.40 -7.34 17.77
N ILE A 260 -12.28 -6.42 18.70
CA ILE A 260 -11.78 -5.05 18.50
C ILE A 260 -10.61 -4.81 19.46
N GLY A 261 -9.48 -4.41 18.91
CA GLY A 261 -8.26 -4.08 19.63
C GLY A 261 -7.48 -2.96 18.93
N ILE A 262 -6.33 -3.29 18.26
CA ILE A 262 -5.56 -2.34 17.48
C ILE A 262 -6.11 -2.34 16.05
N THR A 263 -6.96 -1.36 15.73
CA THR A 263 -7.58 -1.23 14.40
C THR A 263 -6.78 -0.32 13.48
N SER A 264 -6.15 0.71 14.02
CA SER A 264 -5.41 1.72 13.24
C SER A 264 -3.99 1.32 12.92
N THR A 265 -3.45 1.87 11.83
CA THR A 265 -2.03 1.76 11.52
C THR A 265 -1.20 2.56 12.52
N PRO A 266 -0.22 1.94 13.19
CA PRO A 266 0.74 2.60 14.06
C PRO A 266 1.60 3.65 13.32
N VAL A 267 2.42 4.39 14.06
CA VAL A 267 3.47 5.25 13.49
C VAL A 267 4.81 5.01 14.17
N ILE A 268 5.88 5.02 13.40
CA ILE A 268 7.24 4.81 13.86
C ILE A 268 7.98 6.15 13.89
N ASP A 269 8.58 6.48 15.04
CA ASP A 269 9.64 7.45 15.15
C ASP A 269 11.00 6.73 15.10
N ILE A 270 11.60 6.73 13.92
CA ILE A 270 12.89 6.07 13.72
C ILE A 270 14.02 6.77 14.46
N GLN A 271 13.89 8.06 14.77
CA GLN A 271 14.92 8.82 15.48
C GLN A 271 15.00 8.43 16.96
N SER A 272 13.86 8.25 17.61
CA SER A 272 13.78 7.77 18.99
C SER A 272 13.79 6.23 19.09
N GLY A 273 13.56 5.51 17.98
CA GLY A 273 13.46 4.05 17.96
C GLY A 273 12.16 3.52 18.57
N ILE A 274 11.07 4.26 18.42
CA ILE A 274 9.77 3.98 19.04
C ILE A 274 8.69 3.73 17.97
N ILE A 275 7.80 2.77 18.23
CA ILE A 275 6.53 2.60 17.53
C ILE A 275 5.38 2.96 18.49
N TYR A 276 4.51 3.87 18.04
CA TYR A 276 3.31 4.29 18.78
C TYR A 276 2.11 3.52 18.29
N VAL A 277 1.33 2.97 19.25
CA VAL A 277 0.18 2.10 19.01
C VAL A 277 -0.98 2.55 19.87
N CYS A 278 -2.19 2.64 19.30
CA CYS A 278 -3.42 2.84 20.05
C CYS A 278 -4.22 1.53 20.10
N ALA A 279 -4.54 1.07 21.30
CA ALA A 279 -5.28 -0.15 21.56
C ALA A 279 -6.59 0.12 22.26
N LYS A 280 -7.65 -0.63 21.92
CA LYS A 280 -8.95 -0.59 22.60
C LYS A 280 -9.16 -1.88 23.39
N SER A 281 -9.43 -1.78 24.69
CA SER A 281 -9.65 -2.95 25.54
C SER A 281 -10.85 -2.81 26.47
N ARG A 282 -11.33 -3.97 26.94
CA ARG A 282 -12.32 -4.09 28.02
C ARG A 282 -11.58 -4.43 29.30
N THR A 283 -11.76 -3.61 30.32
CA THR A 283 -11.12 -3.80 31.63
C THR A 283 -11.77 -4.95 32.41
N GLY A 284 -11.04 -5.52 33.38
CA GLY A 284 -11.58 -6.56 34.27
C GLY A 284 -12.76 -6.10 35.14
N GLY A 285 -12.97 -4.80 35.30
CA GLY A 285 -14.13 -4.20 35.93
C GLY A 285 -15.34 -3.99 35.00
N GLY A 286 -15.22 -4.38 33.72
CA GLY A 286 -16.27 -4.24 32.70
C GLY A 286 -16.36 -2.86 32.05
N GLY A 287 -15.42 -1.94 32.32
CA GLY A 287 -15.26 -0.68 31.60
C GLY A 287 -14.50 -0.85 30.28
N TYR A 288 -14.40 0.21 29.50
CA TYR A 288 -13.69 0.26 28.23
C TYR A 288 -12.68 1.38 28.23
N VAL A 289 -11.54 1.16 27.58
CA VAL A 289 -10.46 2.15 27.49
C VAL A 289 -9.82 2.13 26.12
N HIS A 290 -9.31 3.28 25.69
CA HIS A 290 -8.30 3.39 24.66
C HIS A 290 -6.99 3.74 25.33
N ARG A 291 -5.91 3.00 25.01
CA ARG A 291 -4.56 3.28 25.51
C ARG A 291 -3.61 3.56 24.38
N LEU A 292 -2.80 4.59 24.62
CA LEU A 292 -1.68 4.93 23.76
C LEU A 292 -0.40 4.32 24.35
N HIS A 293 0.29 3.52 23.55
CA HIS A 293 1.53 2.84 23.88
C HIS A 293 2.70 3.41 23.07
N ALA A 294 3.86 3.48 23.67
CA ALA A 294 5.14 3.76 23.04
C ALA A 294 6.07 2.54 23.25
N LEU A 295 6.29 1.75 22.20
CA LEU A 295 7.07 0.51 22.29
C LEU A 295 8.43 0.70 21.63
N GLU A 296 9.51 0.22 22.26
CA GLU A 296 10.84 0.19 21.65
C GLU A 296 10.86 -0.74 20.42
N LEU A 297 11.33 -0.27 19.29
CA LEU A 297 11.43 -1.07 18.06
C LEU A 297 12.27 -2.33 18.23
N LYS A 298 13.35 -2.25 19.03
CA LYS A 298 14.32 -3.34 19.18
C LYS A 298 13.85 -4.45 20.14
N SER A 299 12.84 -4.19 21.01
CA SER A 299 12.51 -5.10 22.11
C SER A 299 10.99 -5.33 22.29
N GLY A 300 10.15 -4.42 21.79
CA GLY A 300 8.73 -4.38 22.10
C GLY A 300 8.40 -3.97 23.55
N ALA A 301 9.39 -3.58 24.34
CA ALA A 301 9.18 -3.09 25.70
C ALA A 301 8.52 -1.71 25.68
N ASP A 302 7.69 -1.41 26.69
CA ASP A 302 7.16 -0.07 26.86
C ASP A 302 8.31 0.90 27.18
N ALA A 303 8.53 1.91 26.31
CA ALA A 303 9.56 2.95 26.50
C ALA A 303 9.13 3.95 27.58
N THR A 304 7.82 4.16 27.73
CA THR A 304 7.18 4.91 28.81
C THR A 304 5.86 4.24 29.18
N SER A 305 5.32 4.51 30.37
CA SER A 305 4.05 3.94 30.80
C SER A 305 2.94 4.29 29.82
N PRO A 306 2.11 3.32 29.40
CA PRO A 306 0.97 3.60 28.55
C PRO A 306 -0.02 4.57 29.24
N VAL A 307 -0.67 5.41 28.44
CA VAL A 307 -1.64 6.37 28.96
C VAL A 307 -3.05 6.07 28.46
N GLU A 308 -4.02 6.19 29.35
CA GLU A 308 -5.44 6.14 28.98
C GLU A 308 -5.83 7.44 28.27
N MET A 309 -6.51 7.32 27.14
CA MET A 309 -6.93 8.45 26.34
C MET A 309 -8.30 8.93 26.82
N THR A 310 -8.37 10.18 27.24
CA THR A 310 -9.58 10.77 27.83
C THR A 310 -9.84 12.18 27.30
N ALA A 311 -11.11 12.56 27.26
CA ALA A 311 -11.55 13.92 27.03
C ALA A 311 -12.92 14.13 27.74
N PRO A 312 -13.34 15.35 28.03
CA PRO A 312 -14.69 15.61 28.49
C PRO A 312 -15.75 15.08 27.52
N ASN A 313 -16.65 14.23 28.00
CA ASN A 313 -17.70 13.56 27.21
C ASN A 313 -17.19 12.50 26.16
N PHE A 314 -15.93 12.18 26.16
CA PHE A 314 -15.40 11.04 25.36
C PHE A 314 -15.77 9.71 26.05
N VAL A 315 -16.48 8.85 25.33
CA VAL A 315 -16.91 7.54 25.84
C VAL A 315 -16.16 6.44 25.06
N PRO A 316 -15.15 5.77 25.64
CA PRO A 316 -14.30 4.82 24.91
C PRO A 316 -15.06 3.69 24.20
N LEU A 317 -16.18 3.20 24.77
CA LEU A 317 -17.00 2.16 24.14
C LEU A 317 -17.53 2.60 22.78
N LEU A 318 -17.98 3.84 22.64
CA LEU A 318 -18.72 4.36 21.49
C LEU A 318 -17.79 4.84 20.36
N HIS A 319 -16.52 5.06 20.66
CA HIS A 319 -15.55 5.60 19.69
C HIS A 319 -14.66 4.51 19.13
N LEU A 320 -14.43 4.57 17.82
CA LEU A 320 -13.52 3.70 17.07
C LEU A 320 -12.25 4.48 16.71
N GLN A 321 -11.10 3.97 17.12
CA GLN A 321 -9.82 4.51 16.70
C GLN A 321 -9.40 3.81 15.40
N ARG A 322 -9.98 4.25 14.26
CA ARG A 322 -9.75 3.67 12.93
C ARG A 322 -8.66 4.40 12.14
N PRO A 323 -8.59 5.76 12.15
CA PRO A 323 -7.59 6.49 11.40
C PRO A 323 -6.16 6.16 11.84
N ALA A 324 -5.26 6.02 10.87
CA ALA A 324 -3.84 5.84 11.14
C ALA A 324 -3.27 6.96 12.01
N LEU A 325 -2.34 6.63 12.88
CA LEU A 325 -1.63 7.61 13.69
C LEU A 325 -0.77 8.53 12.81
N LEU A 326 -0.60 9.78 13.26
CA LEU A 326 0.29 10.74 12.63
C LEU A 326 1.29 11.26 13.66
N LEU A 327 2.58 11.21 13.33
CA LEU A 327 3.63 11.90 14.10
C LEU A 327 4.16 13.08 13.28
N ASN A 328 3.92 14.30 13.74
CA ASN A 328 4.35 15.50 13.03
C ASN A 328 4.71 16.63 13.99
N GLY A 329 5.83 17.33 13.75
CA GLY A 329 6.22 18.50 14.52
C GLY A 329 6.35 18.27 16.04
N GLY A 330 6.75 17.07 16.47
CA GLY A 330 6.85 16.70 17.90
C GLY A 330 5.49 16.51 18.59
N THR A 331 4.43 16.22 17.80
CA THR A 331 3.11 15.87 18.31
C THR A 331 2.63 14.58 17.64
N LEU A 332 2.13 13.66 18.47
CA LEU A 332 1.46 12.44 18.03
C LEU A 332 -0.04 12.69 18.00
N TYR A 333 -0.67 12.55 16.84
CA TYR A 333 -2.09 12.79 16.62
C TYR A 333 -2.84 11.47 16.52
N VAL A 334 -3.96 11.38 17.24
CA VAL A 334 -4.84 10.22 17.28
C VAL A 334 -6.27 10.69 17.03
N ALA A 335 -6.91 10.17 15.97
CA ALA A 335 -8.27 10.54 15.61
C ALA A 335 -9.25 9.38 15.88
N PHE A 336 -10.53 9.73 16.11
CA PHE A 336 -11.58 8.78 16.43
C PHE A 336 -12.85 9.04 15.62
N GLY A 337 -13.48 7.96 15.19
CA GLY A 337 -14.83 7.92 14.65
C GLY A 337 -15.79 7.15 15.55
N SER A 338 -16.87 6.62 14.95
CA SER A 338 -17.91 5.83 15.60
C SER A 338 -17.82 4.34 15.27
N HIS A 339 -18.64 3.54 15.94
CA HIS A 339 -18.97 2.17 15.57
C HIS A 339 -20.35 2.15 14.90
N GLY A 340 -20.38 2.23 13.53
CA GLY A 340 -21.60 2.09 12.74
C GLY A 340 -22.72 3.10 13.11
N ASP A 341 -22.35 4.30 13.54
CA ASP A 341 -23.24 5.39 13.92
C ASP A 341 -24.22 5.07 15.07
N HIS A 342 -23.88 4.07 15.86
CA HIS A 342 -24.67 3.72 17.04
C HIS A 342 -24.39 4.67 18.22
N ASN A 343 -25.46 5.06 18.88
CA ASN A 343 -25.42 5.90 20.09
C ASN A 343 -24.92 7.34 19.86
N THR A 344 -24.56 8.03 20.93
CA THR A 344 -24.05 9.40 20.90
C THR A 344 -22.53 9.38 20.73
N TYR A 345 -22.05 9.98 19.65
CA TYR A 345 -20.61 10.07 19.36
C TYR A 345 -20.27 11.41 18.68
N GLN A 346 -18.98 11.71 18.65
CA GLN A 346 -18.38 12.82 17.91
C GLN A 346 -17.09 12.33 17.24
N GLY A 347 -16.61 13.05 16.25
CA GLY A 347 -15.23 12.92 15.78
C GLY A 347 -14.28 13.60 16.76
N TRP A 348 -13.15 12.97 17.07
CA TRP A 348 -12.13 13.52 17.94
C TRP A 348 -10.78 13.53 17.28
N LEU A 349 -9.97 14.57 17.54
CA LEU A 349 -8.53 14.58 17.29
C LEU A 349 -7.82 14.96 18.58
N MET A 350 -6.97 14.07 19.06
CA MET A 350 -6.19 14.26 20.28
C MET A 350 -4.70 14.33 19.97
N GLY A 351 -4.01 15.33 20.49
CA GLY A 351 -2.57 15.50 20.35
C GLY A 351 -1.83 15.12 21.62
N TYR A 352 -0.73 14.37 21.48
CA TYR A 352 0.09 13.90 22.58
C TYR A 352 1.56 14.26 22.36
N ASP A 353 2.29 14.46 23.45
CA ASP A 353 3.75 14.54 23.42
C ASP A 353 4.33 13.14 23.21
N PRO A 354 5.15 12.89 22.17
CA PRO A 354 5.62 11.55 21.88
C PRO A 354 6.60 10.99 22.93
N ALA A 355 7.33 11.84 23.66
CA ALA A 355 8.30 11.36 24.65
C ALA A 355 7.65 10.97 25.98
N THR A 356 6.59 11.66 26.38
CA THR A 356 5.93 11.49 27.68
C THR A 356 4.54 10.91 27.61
N LEU A 357 3.95 10.87 26.43
CA LEU A 357 2.54 10.56 26.15
C LEU A 357 1.56 11.48 26.89
N SER A 358 2.00 12.65 27.37
CA SER A 358 1.11 13.64 27.96
C SER A 358 0.24 14.28 26.88
N GLN A 359 -1.06 14.44 27.16
CA GLN A 359 -2.02 15.07 26.26
C GLN A 359 -1.73 16.55 26.10
N LYS A 360 -1.54 17.05 24.88
CA LYS A 360 -1.29 18.44 24.54
C LYS A 360 -2.56 19.22 24.28
N PHE A 361 -3.50 18.60 23.56
CA PHE A 361 -4.79 19.19 23.22
C PHE A 361 -5.81 18.10 22.88
N VAL A 362 -7.07 18.53 22.88
CA VAL A 362 -8.22 17.79 22.38
C VAL A 362 -9.05 18.72 21.51
N TRP A 363 -9.46 18.24 20.35
CA TRP A 363 -10.43 18.89 19.47
C TRP A 363 -11.54 17.90 19.12
N SER A 364 -12.77 18.39 19.07
CA SER A 364 -13.95 17.64 18.61
C SER A 364 -14.48 18.25 17.33
N SER A 365 -14.86 17.42 16.35
CA SER A 365 -15.45 17.88 15.10
C SER A 365 -16.82 18.52 15.27
N THR A 366 -17.54 18.16 16.34
CA THR A 366 -18.85 18.68 16.70
C THR A 366 -18.93 18.92 18.20
N ASP A 367 -19.92 19.72 18.67
CA ASP A 367 -20.09 20.07 20.06
C ASP A 367 -20.36 18.82 20.93
N PRO A 368 -19.41 18.41 21.79
CA PRO A 368 -19.57 17.21 22.60
C PRO A 368 -20.49 17.41 23.79
N THR A 369 -21.00 18.64 24.05
CA THR A 369 -21.82 18.97 25.22
C THR A 369 -23.32 18.92 24.95
N SER A 370 -23.72 18.86 23.66
CA SER A 370 -25.12 19.04 23.26
C SER A 370 -25.64 17.89 22.38
N GLY A 371 -25.84 16.71 22.95
CA GLY A 371 -26.52 15.59 22.30
C GLY A 371 -25.62 14.85 21.28
N ASN A 372 -26.25 14.12 20.35
CA ASN A 372 -25.56 13.38 19.31
C ASN A 372 -25.41 14.27 18.06
N LYS A 373 -24.24 14.82 17.86
CA LYS A 373 -23.91 15.70 16.75
C LYS A 373 -23.13 15.00 15.64
N GLN A 374 -22.66 13.78 15.87
CA GLN A 374 -21.91 12.94 14.91
C GLN A 374 -20.61 13.59 14.43
N GLY A 375 -20.32 13.59 13.12
CA GLY A 375 -19.09 14.17 12.55
C GLY A 375 -17.85 13.29 12.78
N ALA A 376 -17.98 11.96 12.66
CA ALA A 376 -16.89 10.98 12.87
C ALA A 376 -15.64 11.31 12.03
N ILE A 377 -14.47 11.04 12.60
CA ILE A 377 -13.21 10.98 11.82
C ILE A 377 -12.83 9.51 11.73
N TRP A 378 -13.26 8.83 10.65
CA TRP A 378 -13.00 7.39 10.49
C TRP A 378 -12.13 7.03 9.29
N GLN A 379 -12.17 7.76 8.22
CA GLN A 379 -11.25 7.78 7.08
C GLN A 379 -10.84 6.40 6.51
N SER A 380 -11.65 5.37 6.71
CA SER A 380 -11.42 3.97 6.25
C SER A 380 -10.03 3.38 6.57
N GLY A 381 -9.33 3.96 7.56
CA GLY A 381 -7.96 3.57 7.93
C GLY A 381 -6.87 4.47 7.35
N GLY A 382 -7.22 5.40 6.47
CA GLY A 382 -6.41 6.57 6.22
C GLY A 382 -6.24 7.37 7.51
N GLY A 383 -5.46 8.41 7.51
CA GLY A 383 -5.21 9.18 8.72
C GLY A 383 -5.05 10.66 8.46
N PRO A 384 -4.97 11.45 9.50
CA PRO A 384 -4.66 12.86 9.36
C PRO A 384 -3.42 13.05 8.50
N ALA A 385 -3.45 14.01 7.56
CA ALA A 385 -2.30 14.42 6.77
C ALA A 385 -1.69 15.70 7.35
N ALA A 386 -0.40 15.94 7.14
CA ALA A 386 0.27 17.15 7.61
C ALA A 386 1.05 17.83 6.49
N ASP A 387 0.94 19.17 6.42
CA ASP A 387 1.72 20.00 5.51
C ASP A 387 3.12 20.34 6.08
N SER A 388 3.97 20.92 5.25
CA SER A 388 5.32 21.36 5.64
C SER A 388 5.35 22.50 6.66
N SER A 389 4.24 23.20 6.85
CA SER A 389 4.07 24.25 7.84
C SER A 389 3.61 23.72 9.21
N GLY A 390 3.31 22.41 9.29
CA GLY A 390 2.88 21.75 10.52
C GLY A 390 1.37 21.79 10.75
N ASN A 391 0.56 22.26 9.80
CA ASN A 391 -0.88 22.11 9.90
C ASN A 391 -1.30 20.68 9.63
N VAL A 392 -2.39 20.27 10.26
CA VAL A 392 -2.96 18.92 10.14
C VAL A 392 -4.35 19.01 9.51
N TYR A 393 -4.61 18.09 8.58
CA TYR A 393 -5.87 18.01 7.85
C TYR A 393 -6.58 16.71 8.20
N VAL A 394 -7.87 16.81 8.48
CA VAL A 394 -8.76 15.66 8.69
C VAL A 394 -10.01 15.83 7.83
N GLU A 395 -10.62 14.72 7.46
CA GLU A 395 -11.96 14.67 6.88
C GLU A 395 -12.95 14.16 7.93
N THR A 396 -14.08 14.84 8.03
CA THR A 396 -15.17 14.48 8.92
C THR A 396 -16.34 13.90 8.14
N ALA A 397 -17.07 13.00 8.76
CA ALA A 397 -18.23 12.33 8.20
C ALA A 397 -19.53 13.11 8.52
N ASN A 398 -20.65 12.55 8.08
CA ASN A 398 -21.99 13.10 8.29
C ASN A 398 -22.26 13.46 9.76
N GLY A 399 -23.14 14.47 9.96
CA GLY A 399 -23.49 15.02 11.28
C GLY A 399 -23.97 16.45 11.18
N GLU A 400 -23.94 17.16 12.31
CA GLU A 400 -24.35 18.56 12.33
C GLU A 400 -23.27 19.49 11.76
N PHE A 401 -23.69 20.46 10.95
CA PHE A 401 -22.85 21.51 10.40
C PHE A 401 -23.45 22.88 10.71
N ASP A 402 -22.67 23.77 11.32
CA ASP A 402 -23.05 25.16 11.64
C ASP A 402 -21.85 26.12 11.62
N ALA A 403 -20.70 25.68 11.13
CA ALA A 403 -19.47 26.47 11.09
C ALA A 403 -19.61 27.73 10.21
N ASP A 404 -20.47 27.70 9.19
CA ASP A 404 -20.79 28.83 8.33
C ASP A 404 -21.49 29.97 9.09
N SER A 405 -22.23 29.65 10.11
CA SER A 405 -22.96 30.61 10.97
C SER A 405 -22.21 30.96 12.27
N GLY A 406 -20.96 30.52 12.41
CA GLY A 406 -20.09 30.79 13.55
C GLY A 406 -20.21 29.75 14.66
N GLY A 407 -20.83 28.60 14.39
CA GLY A 407 -20.83 27.44 15.27
C GLY A 407 -19.51 26.67 15.25
N ILE A 408 -19.51 25.52 15.94
CA ILE A 408 -18.31 24.69 16.14
C ILE A 408 -18.45 23.28 15.53
N ASN A 409 -19.51 23.03 14.75
CA ASN A 409 -19.82 21.74 14.15
C ASN A 409 -19.32 21.73 12.68
N TYR A 410 -18.41 20.80 12.37
CA TYR A 410 -17.70 20.68 11.09
C TYR A 410 -17.93 19.29 10.49
N SER A 411 -19.18 18.84 10.35
CA SER A 411 -19.47 17.57 9.67
C SER A 411 -19.32 17.70 8.16
N ASP A 412 -19.09 16.58 7.48
CA ASP A 412 -18.82 16.48 6.03
C ASP A 412 -17.85 17.56 5.51
N SER A 413 -16.74 17.73 6.23
CA SER A 413 -15.79 18.81 5.99
C SER A 413 -14.35 18.31 5.91
N VAL A 414 -13.53 19.00 5.13
CA VAL A 414 -12.07 19.01 5.27
C VAL A 414 -11.72 20.09 6.28
N VAL A 415 -11.13 19.73 7.40
CA VAL A 415 -10.77 20.68 8.46
C VAL A 415 -9.25 20.78 8.57
N LYS A 416 -8.74 22.01 8.45
CA LYS A 416 -7.33 22.36 8.68
C LYS A 416 -7.15 22.83 10.12
N LEU A 417 -6.30 22.13 10.87
CA LEU A 417 -5.97 22.46 12.23
C LEU A 417 -4.50 22.89 12.36
N SER A 418 -4.23 23.80 13.28
CA SER A 418 -2.86 24.14 13.68
C SER A 418 -2.24 22.97 14.47
N ALA A 419 -0.93 23.03 14.68
CA ALA A 419 -0.21 22.07 15.53
C ALA A 419 -0.72 22.01 16.98
N THR A 420 -1.51 22.99 17.43
CA THR A 420 -2.11 23.06 18.76
C THR A 420 -3.58 22.67 18.79
N GLY A 421 -4.14 22.15 17.67
CA GLY A 421 -5.52 21.68 17.58
C GLY A 421 -6.56 22.77 17.38
N SER A 422 -6.16 24.01 17.04
CA SER A 422 -7.12 25.08 16.73
C SER A 422 -7.49 25.02 15.23
N VAL A 423 -8.78 25.15 14.92
CA VAL A 423 -9.24 25.24 13.52
C VAL A 423 -8.66 26.50 12.88
N VAL A 424 -7.98 26.33 11.76
CA VAL A 424 -7.39 27.43 10.96
C VAL A 424 -8.28 27.74 9.77
N ASP A 425 -8.79 26.72 9.11
CA ASP A 425 -9.64 26.83 7.93
C ASP A 425 -10.43 25.53 7.70
N TYR A 426 -11.41 25.56 6.79
CA TYR A 426 -12.17 24.36 6.42
C TYR A 426 -12.75 24.49 5.01
N PHE A 427 -13.15 23.36 4.44
CA PHE A 427 -13.98 23.25 3.25
C PHE A 427 -15.16 22.33 3.56
N THR A 428 -16.34 22.73 3.15
CA THR A 428 -17.56 21.92 3.25
C THR A 428 -18.29 21.99 1.91
N PRO A 429 -18.68 20.87 1.29
CA PRO A 429 -19.41 20.88 0.02
C PRO A 429 -20.76 21.62 0.13
N SER A 430 -21.14 22.31 -0.93
CA SER A 430 -22.38 23.10 -1.00
C SER A 430 -23.66 22.31 -0.76
N ASN A 431 -23.61 21.00 -1.00
CA ASN A 431 -24.67 20.04 -0.80
C ASN A 431 -24.57 19.26 0.53
N GLU A 432 -23.83 19.74 1.53
CA GLU A 432 -23.59 19.11 2.83
C GLU A 432 -24.86 18.50 3.43
N SER A 433 -25.93 19.28 3.49
CA SER A 433 -27.21 18.82 4.05
C SER A 433 -27.79 17.59 3.33
N ALA A 434 -27.55 17.46 2.03
CA ALA A 434 -27.96 16.27 1.28
C ALA A 434 -27.01 15.09 1.51
N LEU A 435 -25.71 15.35 1.68
CA LEU A 435 -24.72 14.33 2.04
C LEU A 435 -25.04 13.73 3.40
N ASN A 436 -25.23 14.56 4.42
CA ASN A 436 -25.60 14.16 5.77
C ASN A 436 -26.91 13.33 5.79
N LEU A 437 -27.97 13.82 5.12
CA LEU A 437 -29.25 13.10 5.06
C LEU A 437 -29.16 11.76 4.32
N GLY A 438 -28.25 11.65 3.35
CA GLY A 438 -28.07 10.47 2.50
C GLY A 438 -27.04 9.47 3.03
N ASP A 439 -26.41 9.71 4.17
CA ASP A 439 -25.26 8.94 4.68
C ASP A 439 -24.12 8.85 3.62
N VAL A 440 -23.80 10.00 3.01
CA VAL A 440 -22.78 10.10 1.96
C VAL A 440 -21.54 10.82 2.51
N ASP A 441 -20.87 10.19 3.47
CA ASP A 441 -19.73 10.77 4.19
C ASP A 441 -18.62 11.28 3.27
N LEU A 442 -18.27 12.56 3.34
CA LEU A 442 -17.00 13.06 2.81
C LEU A 442 -15.84 12.34 3.52
N GLY A 443 -15.90 12.21 4.83
CA GLY A 443 -14.87 11.59 5.67
C GLY A 443 -14.74 10.07 5.56
N SER A 444 -15.26 9.43 4.51
CA SER A 444 -15.04 8.00 4.26
C SER A 444 -13.63 7.70 3.76
N SER A 445 -12.93 8.66 3.16
CA SER A 445 -11.53 8.58 2.73
C SER A 445 -10.67 9.57 3.52
N SER A 446 -9.54 10.00 2.99
CA SER A 446 -8.66 10.97 3.64
C SER A 446 -7.89 11.84 2.66
N VAL A 447 -7.42 12.99 3.13
CA VAL A 447 -6.70 14.01 2.38
C VAL A 447 -5.35 13.49 1.89
N ILE A 448 -5.00 13.83 0.63
CA ILE A 448 -3.63 13.77 0.12
C ILE A 448 -3.12 15.19 -0.07
N ILE A 449 -1.97 15.50 0.52
CA ILE A 449 -1.27 16.76 0.24
C ILE A 449 -0.37 16.54 -0.97
N LEU A 450 -0.55 17.39 -1.98
CA LEU A 450 0.17 17.29 -3.23
C LEU A 450 1.51 18.04 -3.18
N PRO A 451 2.53 17.59 -3.93
CA PRO A 451 3.76 18.36 -4.04
C PRO A 451 3.52 19.66 -4.82
N ASP A 452 4.21 20.72 -4.42
CA ASP A 452 4.10 22.05 -5.03
C ASP A 452 4.35 22.08 -6.55
N SER A 453 5.07 21.09 -7.05
CA SER A 453 5.39 20.96 -8.49
C SER A 453 4.18 20.75 -9.39
N VAL A 454 3.03 20.34 -8.85
CA VAL A 454 1.79 20.19 -9.63
C VAL A 454 0.86 21.38 -9.52
N GLY A 455 1.11 22.30 -8.58
CA GLY A 455 0.36 23.53 -8.39
C GLY A 455 0.64 24.59 -9.44
N THR A 456 0.08 25.78 -9.23
CA THR A 456 0.32 26.98 -10.05
C THR A 456 0.97 28.09 -9.20
N PRO A 457 1.55 29.12 -9.80
CA PRO A 457 2.03 30.28 -9.02
C PRO A 457 0.96 30.95 -8.17
N ALA A 458 -0.32 30.89 -8.57
CA ALA A 458 -1.44 31.43 -7.80
C ALA A 458 -1.89 30.51 -6.66
N HIS A 459 -1.79 29.18 -6.87
CA HIS A 459 -2.18 28.13 -5.94
C HIS A 459 -1.09 27.06 -5.87
N PRO A 460 0.07 27.37 -5.24
CA PRO A 460 1.21 26.46 -5.24
C PRO A 460 1.00 25.24 -4.35
N HIS A 461 0.26 25.37 -3.26
CA HIS A 461 0.06 24.36 -2.24
C HIS A 461 -1.36 23.81 -2.35
N GLN A 462 -1.48 22.62 -2.92
CA GLN A 462 -2.78 21.99 -3.17
C GLN A 462 -2.92 20.68 -2.39
N LEU A 463 -4.15 20.29 -2.17
CA LEU A 463 -4.51 18.98 -1.63
C LEU A 463 -5.71 18.40 -2.39
N VAL A 464 -5.89 17.09 -2.28
CA VAL A 464 -7.07 16.39 -2.79
C VAL A 464 -7.81 15.77 -1.62
N ALA A 465 -9.11 16.00 -1.55
CA ALA A 465 -10.06 15.34 -0.66
C ALA A 465 -11.03 14.47 -1.47
N THR A 466 -11.54 13.38 -0.88
CA THR A 466 -12.48 12.48 -1.55
C THR A 466 -13.21 11.60 -0.56
N GLY A 467 -14.38 11.08 -0.97
CA GLY A 467 -15.16 10.21 -0.09
C GLY A 467 -16.32 9.51 -0.81
N LYS A 468 -17.37 9.16 -0.08
CA LYS A 468 -18.61 8.58 -0.62
C LYS A 468 -19.25 9.44 -1.73
N PRO A 469 -19.09 10.79 -1.77
CA PRO A 469 -19.56 11.56 -2.94
C PRO A 469 -19.00 11.08 -4.27
N GLY A 470 -17.84 10.40 -4.29
CA GLY A 470 -17.22 9.90 -5.53
C GLY A 470 -16.57 11.00 -6.35
N LEU A 471 -16.27 12.13 -5.72
CA LEU A 471 -15.60 13.28 -6.31
C LEU A 471 -14.17 13.39 -5.76
N LEU A 472 -13.25 13.89 -6.59
CA LEU A 472 -11.98 14.47 -6.11
C LEU A 472 -12.18 15.98 -6.03
N PHE A 473 -12.10 16.53 -4.82
CA PHE A 473 -12.07 17.96 -4.57
C PHE A 473 -10.62 18.42 -4.54
N LEU A 474 -10.22 19.25 -5.49
CA LEU A 474 -8.91 19.90 -5.50
C LEU A 474 -9.00 21.21 -4.73
N LEU A 475 -8.29 21.34 -3.62
CA LEU A 475 -8.38 22.47 -2.71
C LEU A 475 -7.05 23.20 -2.59
N ASP A 476 -7.12 24.52 -2.37
CA ASP A 476 -5.96 25.38 -2.04
C ASP A 476 -5.71 25.34 -0.52
N GLN A 477 -4.52 24.88 -0.09
CA GLN A 477 -4.15 24.86 1.32
C GLN A 477 -4.10 26.25 1.97
N ALA A 478 -3.91 27.32 1.17
CA ALA A 478 -3.88 28.69 1.68
C ALA A 478 -5.29 29.25 1.96
N ASN A 479 -6.30 28.72 1.26
CA ASN A 479 -7.71 29.08 1.42
C ASN A 479 -8.58 27.90 0.98
N LEU A 480 -9.06 27.13 1.93
CA LEU A 480 -9.89 25.95 1.65
C LEU A 480 -11.28 26.32 1.08
N GLY A 481 -11.72 27.58 1.24
CA GLY A 481 -12.96 28.09 0.63
C GLY A 481 -14.15 28.13 1.57
N LYS A 482 -14.12 27.39 2.68
CA LYS A 482 -15.22 27.28 3.64
C LYS A 482 -16.49 26.66 3.04
N PHE A 483 -17.67 27.17 3.41
CA PHE A 483 -18.96 26.72 2.92
C PHE A 483 -19.66 27.82 2.12
N ASN A 484 -20.27 27.45 1.01
CA ASN A 484 -21.18 28.28 0.26
C ASN A 484 -22.33 27.41 -0.26
N SER A 485 -23.56 27.70 0.13
CA SER A 485 -24.74 26.88 -0.18
C SER A 485 -25.16 26.88 -1.66
N ILE A 486 -24.45 27.60 -2.53
CA ILE A 486 -24.80 27.74 -3.96
C ILE A 486 -23.80 26.98 -4.84
N ILE A 487 -22.52 27.07 -4.50
CA ILE A 487 -21.43 26.49 -5.32
C ILE A 487 -20.24 26.17 -4.41
N ASP A 488 -19.58 25.06 -4.68
CA ASP A 488 -18.36 24.68 -3.98
C ASP A 488 -17.25 25.70 -4.23
N GLN A 489 -16.45 25.94 -3.21
CA GLN A 489 -15.37 26.92 -3.23
C GLN A 489 -14.00 26.27 -3.42
N ASP A 490 -14.00 25.08 -4.03
CA ASP A 490 -12.82 24.35 -4.43
C ASP A 490 -12.17 24.92 -5.70
N LEU A 491 -10.99 24.42 -6.07
CA LEU A 491 -10.35 24.77 -7.34
C LEU A 491 -10.91 23.95 -8.49
N GLN A 492 -11.30 22.71 -8.22
CA GLN A 492 -11.86 21.79 -9.22
C GLN A 492 -12.49 20.57 -8.55
N GLU A 493 -13.63 20.14 -9.10
CA GLU A 493 -14.24 18.83 -8.85
C GLU A 493 -14.04 17.89 -10.03
N VAL A 494 -13.72 16.62 -9.76
CA VAL A 494 -13.63 15.57 -10.78
C VAL A 494 -14.37 14.34 -10.31
N ASP A 495 -15.38 13.92 -11.09
CA ASP A 495 -16.11 12.67 -10.86
C ASP A 495 -15.21 11.46 -11.17
N VAL A 496 -15.02 10.58 -10.18
CA VAL A 496 -14.16 9.39 -10.31
C VAL A 496 -14.94 8.08 -10.35
N GLN A 497 -16.25 8.11 -10.19
CA GLN A 497 -17.07 6.91 -10.22
C GLN A 497 -18.04 6.90 -11.39
N SER A 498 -18.35 5.69 -11.87
CA SER A 498 -19.26 5.51 -13.02
C SER A 498 -20.73 5.34 -12.59
N ASN A 499 -21.02 5.24 -11.29
CA ASN A 499 -22.31 4.75 -10.77
C ASN A 499 -23.16 5.79 -10.00
N GLY A 500 -22.73 7.05 -9.96
CA GLY A 500 -23.42 8.14 -9.25
C GLY A 500 -23.29 8.08 -7.73
N MET A 501 -23.65 9.16 -7.05
CA MET A 501 -23.58 9.30 -5.60
C MET A 501 -24.60 8.43 -4.87
N ASN A 502 -24.16 7.64 -3.89
CA ASN A 502 -25.04 6.98 -2.90
C ASN A 502 -24.23 6.48 -1.69
N ALA A 503 -24.90 6.15 -0.59
CA ALA A 503 -24.29 5.74 0.68
C ALA A 503 -23.38 4.48 0.58
N VAL A 504 -23.50 3.69 -0.46
CA VAL A 504 -22.74 2.45 -0.67
C VAL A 504 -21.82 2.51 -1.89
N ALA A 505 -21.66 3.68 -2.48
CA ALA A 505 -20.75 3.96 -3.58
C ALA A 505 -19.61 4.90 -3.12
N GLY A 506 -18.79 5.36 -4.04
CA GLY A 506 -17.74 6.35 -3.78
C GLY A 506 -16.39 5.75 -3.43
N VAL A 507 -15.52 6.61 -2.94
CA VAL A 507 -14.14 6.30 -2.59
C VAL A 507 -14.04 6.10 -1.08
N PHE A 508 -13.59 4.93 -0.67
CA PHE A 508 -13.27 4.62 0.73
C PHE A 508 -11.75 4.54 0.94
N GLY A 509 -11.07 3.77 0.09
CA GLY A 509 -9.61 3.69 0.14
C GLY A 509 -8.98 5.00 -0.27
N GLN A 510 -7.99 5.44 0.48
CA GLN A 510 -7.25 6.65 0.14
C GLN A 510 -6.60 6.50 -1.24
N PRO A 511 -6.74 7.48 -2.15
CA PRO A 511 -6.01 7.50 -3.42
C PRO A 511 -4.50 7.59 -3.20
N ALA A 512 -3.71 7.24 -4.22
CA ALA A 512 -2.27 7.45 -4.22
C ALA A 512 -1.87 8.51 -5.26
N TYR A 513 -0.78 9.22 -4.97
CA TYR A 513 -0.14 10.15 -5.89
C TYR A 513 1.26 9.64 -6.29
N TRP A 514 1.59 9.71 -7.57
CA TRP A 514 2.96 9.53 -8.05
C TRP A 514 3.17 10.21 -9.39
N ASN A 515 4.27 10.98 -9.51
CA ASN A 515 4.79 11.55 -10.75
C ASN A 515 3.70 12.22 -11.63
N GLY A 516 2.91 13.14 -11.03
CA GLY A 516 1.84 13.85 -11.73
C GLY A 516 0.62 13.01 -12.05
N ASN A 517 0.40 11.91 -11.34
CA ASN A 517 -0.79 11.07 -11.48
C ASN A 517 -1.43 10.78 -10.13
N LEU A 518 -2.76 10.68 -10.13
CA LEU A 518 -3.58 10.22 -9.02
C LEU A 518 -4.20 8.87 -9.41
N TYR A 519 -4.18 7.92 -8.46
CA TYR A 519 -4.75 6.58 -8.64
C TYR A 519 -5.84 6.36 -7.60
N THR A 520 -7.03 5.95 -8.03
CA THR A 520 -8.17 5.70 -7.15
C THR A 520 -8.99 4.51 -7.61
N ALA A 521 -9.57 3.77 -6.67
CA ALA A 521 -10.44 2.63 -6.95
C ALA A 521 -11.71 2.74 -6.10
N ALA A 522 -12.77 3.29 -6.67
CA ALA A 522 -14.07 3.41 -6.03
C ALA A 522 -14.78 2.03 -5.91
N ILE A 523 -15.82 1.97 -5.09
CA ILE A 523 -16.66 0.77 -4.98
C ILE A 523 -17.32 0.44 -6.31
N ALA A 524 -17.33 -0.84 -6.66
CA ALA A 524 -17.92 -1.40 -7.89
C ALA A 524 -17.41 -0.73 -9.17
N ASP A 525 -16.18 -0.23 -9.13
CA ASP A 525 -15.52 0.45 -10.24
C ASP A 525 -14.09 -0.07 -10.44
N SER A 526 -13.44 0.37 -11.52
CA SER A 526 -12.07 0.03 -11.87
C SER A 526 -11.06 0.90 -11.10
N LEU A 527 -9.80 0.43 -11.03
CA LEU A 527 -8.69 1.32 -10.70
C LEU A 527 -8.51 2.32 -11.84
N LYS A 528 -8.56 3.61 -11.53
CA LYS A 528 -8.44 4.72 -12.49
C LYS A 528 -7.18 5.55 -12.22
N GLN A 529 -6.56 6.01 -13.30
CA GLN A 529 -5.42 6.91 -13.30
C GLN A 529 -5.85 8.26 -13.87
N PHE A 530 -5.72 9.32 -13.09
CA PHE A 530 -5.93 10.70 -13.53
C PHE A 530 -4.60 11.44 -13.57
N THR A 531 -4.38 12.32 -14.54
CA THR A 531 -3.20 13.19 -14.54
C THR A 531 -3.49 14.45 -13.76
N ILE A 532 -2.47 14.97 -13.05
CA ILE A 532 -2.50 16.28 -12.41
C ILE A 532 -1.26 17.07 -12.78
N ALA A 533 -1.45 18.26 -13.32
CA ALA A 533 -0.38 19.17 -13.71
C ALA A 533 -0.90 20.60 -13.80
N SER A 534 -0.05 21.58 -13.48
CA SER A 534 -0.39 23.00 -13.55
C SER A 534 -1.72 23.33 -12.84
N GLY A 535 -1.91 22.74 -11.68
CA GLY A 535 -3.07 22.98 -10.81
C GLY A 535 -4.39 22.40 -11.31
N THR A 536 -4.37 21.41 -12.21
CA THR A 536 -5.58 20.84 -12.79
C THR A 536 -5.49 19.31 -12.87
N ILE A 537 -6.56 18.64 -12.44
CA ILE A 537 -6.77 17.18 -12.60
C ILE A 537 -7.50 16.96 -13.95
N SER A 538 -7.11 15.94 -14.71
CA SER A 538 -7.83 15.59 -15.93
C SER A 538 -9.28 15.19 -15.62
N SER A 539 -10.25 15.69 -16.39
CA SER A 539 -11.68 15.43 -16.19
C SER A 539 -12.09 13.97 -16.52
N THR A 540 -11.23 13.25 -17.20
CA THR A 540 -11.42 11.82 -17.52
C THR A 540 -10.16 11.05 -17.16
N PRO A 541 -10.27 9.76 -16.79
CA PRO A 541 -9.11 8.96 -16.50
C PRO A 541 -8.23 8.79 -17.75
N ARG A 542 -6.92 8.94 -17.57
CA ARG A 542 -5.91 8.63 -18.60
C ARG A 542 -5.91 7.14 -18.96
N SER A 543 -6.11 6.29 -17.95
CA SER A 543 -6.26 4.85 -18.12
C SER A 543 -7.07 4.27 -16.96
N GLN A 544 -7.61 3.06 -17.17
CA GLN A 544 -8.33 2.32 -16.16
C GLN A 544 -8.11 0.82 -16.28
N SER A 545 -8.19 0.10 -15.17
CA SER A 545 -8.05 -1.36 -15.14
C SER A 545 -9.31 -2.07 -15.67
N ASN A 546 -9.12 -3.33 -16.08
CA ASN A 546 -10.27 -4.21 -16.38
C ASN A 546 -10.88 -4.85 -15.13
N ASN A 547 -10.16 -4.87 -14.00
CA ASN A 547 -10.65 -5.40 -12.74
C ASN A 547 -11.61 -4.40 -12.10
N ILE A 548 -12.66 -4.94 -11.48
CA ILE A 548 -13.68 -4.18 -10.73
C ILE A 548 -13.53 -4.50 -9.23
N PHE A 549 -13.45 -3.48 -8.41
CA PHE A 549 -13.30 -3.57 -6.95
C PHE A 549 -14.69 -3.48 -6.28
N ASN A 550 -15.34 -4.62 -6.07
CA ASN A 550 -16.76 -4.65 -5.72
C ASN A 550 -17.08 -4.24 -4.27
N LYS A 551 -16.23 -4.61 -3.30
CA LYS A 551 -16.46 -4.30 -1.88
C LYS A 551 -15.48 -3.24 -1.40
N ARG A 552 -16.01 -2.10 -0.95
CA ARG A 552 -15.25 -1.00 -0.33
C ARG A 552 -14.15 -0.39 -1.23
N GLY A 553 -14.11 -0.73 -2.52
CA GLY A 553 -13.07 -0.25 -3.43
C GLY A 553 -11.68 -0.80 -3.06
N GLY A 554 -10.64 -0.05 -3.38
CA GLY A 554 -9.25 -0.35 -3.04
C GLY A 554 -8.49 0.89 -2.61
N ALA A 555 -7.48 0.71 -1.75
CA ALA A 555 -6.50 1.74 -1.40
C ALA A 555 -5.20 1.44 -2.15
N PRO A 556 -4.90 2.12 -3.27
CA PRO A 556 -3.69 1.91 -4.04
C PRO A 556 -2.46 2.50 -3.34
N VAL A 557 -1.30 1.87 -3.54
CA VAL A 557 0.02 2.45 -3.24
C VAL A 557 0.91 2.31 -4.47
N VAL A 558 1.92 3.16 -4.60
CA VAL A 558 2.86 3.13 -5.74
C VAL A 558 4.27 2.86 -5.25
N SER A 559 4.97 1.93 -5.90
CA SER A 559 6.41 1.78 -5.75
C SER A 559 7.11 2.13 -7.06
N ALA A 560 8.26 2.82 -7.00
CA ALA A 560 8.95 3.32 -8.17
C ALA A 560 10.43 3.59 -7.89
N ASN A 561 11.23 3.66 -8.93
CA ASN A 561 12.56 4.25 -8.92
C ASN A 561 12.44 5.74 -9.29
N ASN A 562 12.30 6.60 -8.29
CA ASN A 562 12.03 8.03 -8.46
C ASN A 562 10.80 8.27 -9.37
N THR A 563 11.01 8.74 -10.59
CA THR A 563 9.98 9.02 -11.60
C THR A 563 9.86 7.92 -12.67
N SER A 564 10.54 6.78 -12.48
CA SER A 564 10.62 5.68 -13.43
C SER A 564 10.11 4.37 -12.80
N ASP A 565 9.73 3.43 -13.65
CA ASP A 565 9.45 2.04 -13.30
C ASP A 565 8.35 1.86 -12.25
N GLY A 566 7.37 2.77 -12.23
CA GLY A 566 6.28 2.76 -11.26
C GLY A 566 5.36 1.54 -11.41
N VAL A 567 5.01 0.94 -10.27
CA VAL A 567 4.02 -0.14 -10.14
C VAL A 567 2.95 0.30 -9.13
N VAL A 568 1.69 0.26 -9.53
CA VAL A 568 0.54 0.49 -8.64
C VAL A 568 0.10 -0.84 -8.03
N TRP A 569 0.08 -0.90 -6.72
CA TRP A 569 -0.36 -2.06 -5.95
C TRP A 569 -1.70 -1.77 -5.29
N VAL A 570 -2.63 -2.70 -5.39
CA VAL A 570 -3.94 -2.58 -4.76
C VAL A 570 -4.49 -3.96 -4.39
N LEU A 571 -5.14 -4.04 -3.23
CA LEU A 571 -5.82 -5.25 -2.79
C LEU A 571 -7.28 -5.23 -3.25
N ASP A 572 -7.70 -6.26 -3.97
CA ASP A 572 -9.11 -6.55 -4.17
C ASP A 572 -9.60 -7.39 -2.97
N ILE A 573 -10.52 -6.82 -2.23
CA ILE A 573 -11.14 -7.42 -1.04
C ILE A 573 -12.59 -7.86 -1.30
N SER A 574 -12.98 -8.01 -2.56
CA SER A 574 -14.35 -8.37 -2.96
C SER A 574 -14.86 -9.65 -2.31
N SER A 575 -13.96 -10.55 -1.92
CA SER A 575 -14.27 -11.81 -1.25
C SER A 575 -14.46 -11.70 0.27
N TYR A 576 -14.26 -10.50 0.87
CA TYR A 576 -14.49 -10.30 2.32
C TYR A 576 -15.93 -10.68 2.73
N PRO A 577 -16.18 -11.32 3.89
CA PRO A 577 -15.19 -11.69 4.91
C PRO A 577 -14.61 -13.11 4.76
N ASN A 578 -15.11 -13.95 3.84
CA ASN A 578 -14.87 -15.40 3.86
C ASN A 578 -13.95 -15.90 2.74
N GLY A 579 -13.42 -15.03 1.91
CA GLY A 579 -12.53 -15.38 0.82
C GLY A 579 -11.22 -14.59 0.84
N PRO A 580 -10.25 -14.99 0.00
CA PRO A 580 -8.92 -14.41 0.03
C PRO A 580 -8.89 -12.96 -0.44
N ALA A 581 -7.93 -12.20 0.07
CA ALA A 581 -7.51 -10.96 -0.57
C ALA A 581 -6.75 -11.28 -1.87
N VAL A 582 -6.92 -10.47 -2.91
CA VAL A 582 -6.18 -10.61 -4.16
C VAL A 582 -5.27 -9.39 -4.34
N LEU A 583 -3.96 -9.63 -4.30
CA LEU A 583 -2.96 -8.59 -4.56
C LEU A 583 -2.83 -8.40 -6.07
N ASN A 584 -3.14 -7.20 -6.55
CA ASN A 584 -2.96 -6.80 -7.94
C ASN A 584 -1.82 -5.80 -8.08
N ALA A 585 -1.04 -5.93 -9.16
CA ALA A 585 0.01 -4.99 -9.56
C ALA A 585 -0.25 -4.50 -10.99
N TYR A 586 -0.20 -3.20 -11.20
CA TYR A 586 -0.40 -2.57 -12.50
C TYR A 586 0.77 -1.66 -12.86
N ASP A 587 1.01 -1.50 -14.16
CA ASP A 587 1.94 -0.50 -14.66
C ASP A 587 1.44 0.91 -14.33
N ALA A 588 2.19 1.67 -13.54
CA ALA A 588 1.77 3.01 -13.11
C ALA A 588 1.69 4.03 -14.25
N SER A 589 2.34 3.77 -15.39
CA SER A 589 2.21 4.59 -16.60
C SER A 589 0.91 4.37 -17.36
N ASN A 590 0.29 3.18 -17.17
CA ASN A 590 -0.96 2.76 -17.80
C ASN A 590 -1.60 1.61 -17.00
N VAL A 591 -2.53 1.91 -16.12
CA VAL A 591 -3.18 0.91 -15.25
C VAL A 591 -4.10 -0.07 -15.98
N ALA A 592 -4.33 0.08 -17.30
CA ALA A 592 -4.94 -0.98 -18.10
C ALA A 592 -4.02 -2.22 -18.24
N ARG A 593 -2.71 -2.05 -18.01
CA ARG A 593 -1.73 -3.13 -18.02
C ARG A 593 -1.61 -3.77 -16.65
N LEU A 594 -2.30 -4.88 -16.44
CA LEU A 594 -2.12 -5.75 -15.29
C LEU A 594 -0.78 -6.50 -15.44
N LEU A 595 0.10 -6.39 -14.44
CA LEU A 595 1.39 -7.07 -14.38
C LEU A 595 1.28 -8.40 -13.64
N TYR A 596 0.58 -8.37 -12.50
CA TYR A 596 0.40 -9.53 -11.62
C TYR A 596 -0.95 -9.47 -10.92
N SER A 597 -1.52 -10.64 -10.67
CA SER A 597 -2.67 -10.83 -9.79
C SER A 597 -2.45 -12.12 -9.00
N SER A 598 -2.51 -12.07 -7.67
CA SER A 598 -2.38 -13.29 -6.87
C SER A 598 -3.56 -14.22 -7.11
N PRO A 599 -3.35 -15.55 -7.08
CA PRO A 599 -4.44 -16.49 -7.32
C PRO A 599 -5.49 -16.43 -6.19
N ALA A 600 -6.76 -16.66 -6.55
CA ALA A 600 -7.86 -16.75 -5.60
C ALA A 600 -7.97 -18.12 -4.91
N SER A 601 -7.15 -19.11 -5.32
CA SER A 601 -7.10 -20.45 -4.73
C SER A 601 -5.78 -21.15 -5.05
N GLY A 602 -5.38 -22.12 -4.23
CA GLY A 602 -4.16 -22.91 -4.39
C GLY A 602 -2.91 -22.26 -3.79
N SER A 603 -1.74 -22.73 -4.20
CA SER A 603 -0.46 -22.16 -3.77
C SER A 603 -0.32 -20.70 -4.25
N GLY A 604 0.16 -19.83 -3.40
CA GLY A 604 0.29 -18.39 -3.73
C GLY A 604 -0.93 -17.54 -3.38
N THR A 605 -2.05 -18.13 -2.92
CA THR A 605 -3.23 -17.40 -2.42
C THR A 605 -2.88 -16.67 -1.12
N ALA A 606 -3.28 -15.40 -0.99
CA ALA A 606 -3.23 -14.67 0.29
C ALA A 606 -4.23 -15.23 1.30
N GLY A 607 -4.13 -14.81 2.56
CA GLY A 607 -5.16 -15.06 3.57
C GLY A 607 -6.50 -14.39 3.24
N ASN A 608 -7.52 -14.68 4.06
CA ASN A 608 -8.82 -14.06 3.88
C ASN A 608 -8.75 -12.53 3.99
N ALA A 609 -9.51 -11.87 3.15
CA ALA A 609 -9.55 -10.42 3.02
C ALA A 609 -9.96 -9.73 4.33
N ILE A 610 -9.40 -8.54 4.55
CA ILE A 610 -9.78 -7.59 5.59
C ILE A 610 -10.28 -6.31 4.92
N LYS A 611 -11.33 -5.69 5.47
CA LYS A 611 -11.83 -4.39 4.97
C LYS A 611 -10.73 -3.33 5.06
N PHE A 612 -10.59 -2.52 4.00
CA PHE A 612 -9.68 -1.38 3.95
C PHE A 612 -8.19 -1.74 4.15
N ALA A 613 -7.81 -3.00 3.92
CA ALA A 613 -6.41 -3.39 3.99
C ALA A 613 -5.59 -2.73 2.87
N VAL A 614 -4.38 -2.30 3.21
CA VAL A 614 -3.44 -1.63 2.30
C VAL A 614 -2.13 -2.42 2.26
N PRO A 615 -1.58 -2.71 1.08
CA PRO A 615 -0.28 -3.37 1.00
C PRO A 615 0.85 -2.39 1.35
N THR A 616 1.91 -2.91 1.97
CA THR A 616 3.15 -2.17 2.22
C THR A 616 4.24 -2.67 1.29
N VAL A 617 4.86 -1.78 0.52
CA VAL A 617 5.91 -2.14 -0.43
C VAL A 617 7.26 -1.60 0.05
N ALA A 618 8.21 -2.48 0.27
CA ALA A 618 9.54 -2.11 0.75
C ALA A 618 10.60 -3.12 0.32
N ASN A 619 11.67 -2.61 -0.25
CA ASN A 619 12.91 -3.35 -0.50
C ASN A 619 12.69 -4.71 -1.20
N GLY A 620 11.96 -4.70 -2.32
CA GLY A 620 11.72 -5.86 -3.16
C GLY A 620 10.63 -6.81 -2.67
N LYS A 621 9.85 -6.42 -1.66
CA LYS A 621 8.75 -7.20 -1.10
C LYS A 621 7.47 -6.40 -0.95
N VAL A 622 6.34 -7.12 -0.94
CA VAL A 622 5.01 -6.58 -0.65
C VAL A 622 4.41 -7.35 0.53
N TYR A 623 4.07 -6.63 1.58
CA TYR A 623 3.53 -7.17 2.83
C TYR A 623 2.02 -6.91 2.88
N VAL A 624 1.24 -7.96 3.12
CA VAL A 624 -0.22 -7.92 3.13
C VAL A 624 -0.75 -8.49 4.44
N GLY A 625 -1.40 -7.65 5.24
CA GLY A 625 -2.14 -8.10 6.43
C GLY A 625 -3.47 -8.72 6.03
N THR A 626 -3.78 -9.89 6.60
CA THR A 626 -5.02 -10.64 6.32
C THR A 626 -5.60 -11.22 7.62
N GLN A 627 -6.65 -12.02 7.54
CA GLN A 627 -7.20 -12.67 8.72
C GLN A 627 -6.25 -13.74 9.25
N GLY A 628 -5.62 -13.46 10.40
CA GLY A 628 -4.77 -14.41 11.13
C GLY A 628 -3.39 -14.66 10.54
N GLN A 629 -2.95 -13.85 9.55
CA GLN A 629 -1.60 -13.98 9.01
C GLN A 629 -1.09 -12.70 8.32
N LEU A 630 0.24 -12.63 8.22
CA LEU A 630 0.96 -11.72 7.34
C LEU A 630 1.41 -12.49 6.10
N ASP A 631 0.99 -12.08 4.92
CA ASP A 631 1.46 -12.62 3.65
C ASP A 631 2.60 -11.77 3.08
N VAL A 632 3.65 -12.41 2.58
CA VAL A 632 4.81 -11.76 1.98
C VAL A 632 4.95 -12.21 0.53
N PHE A 633 4.93 -11.23 -0.38
CA PHE A 633 5.13 -11.41 -1.82
C PHE A 633 6.47 -10.80 -2.24
N GLY A 634 7.04 -11.31 -3.32
CA GLY A 634 8.31 -10.81 -3.86
C GLY A 634 8.75 -11.56 -5.12
N LEU A 635 9.98 -11.29 -5.55
CA LEU A 635 10.56 -11.96 -6.71
C LEU A 635 10.78 -13.46 -6.45
N LEU A 636 10.41 -14.31 -7.41
CA LEU A 636 10.59 -15.76 -7.33
C LEU A 636 12.02 -16.14 -7.76
N SER A 637 12.61 -17.12 -7.06
CA SER A 637 13.95 -17.64 -7.33
C SER A 637 13.91 -18.66 -8.49
N ASN A 638 13.56 -18.25 -9.68
CA ASN A 638 13.46 -19.15 -10.84
C ASN A 638 14.82 -19.31 -11.55
#